data_4d8f3144144cfbf164969553a55d16f9
#
_entry.id   4d8f3144144cfbf164969553a55d16f9
#
_cell.length_a   1.000
_cell.length_b   1.000
_cell.length_c   1.000
_cell.angle_alpha   90.00
_cell.angle_beta   90.00
_cell.angle_gamma   90.00
#
_symmetry.space_group_name_H-M   'P 1'
#
loop_
_entity.id
_entity.type
_entity.pdbx_description
1 polymer ?
#
loop_
_entity_poly.entity_id
_entity_poly.type
_entity_poly.pdbx_seq_one_letter_code
_entity_poly.pdbx_strand_id
1 'polypeptide(L)'
;MSFCGTIIREITWLERQAQIVAEQICTVEALSACADWEDQGYNQCVQTRDEGYNECTQTRDEGYNACCDWAPCSWFCDALVWISNIVCVVWTWVSNIVCVVWNWVSKWVCRVIYWIWKTICKLVISVIFFIIRRVLLWIIFIPCQFHDPTLDKRIKHIFVLVLENRSFDHIFGATPIRGFDAVTGERTEIERRSDDTENVVRDDHGNVTHQCPVGVGQKRSVGADPGHEFGNTLVALCGAPPNPSYPPYPAIDNSGFAQNFAATAPDDPCSIMLSYRGVSDEDGDADVPVIVALAREFAVCDHWFSSMPGPTWPNRLFYHAASAAGMDDSPSTGDSSIDELIGGILFQNGTIYDLLDSENIDWAVYHGDAFPQVMALSGMDLATTTTHFHDMDDFEEDLADGSIANYVFIEPDYGDDITGNTYKCGNSQHPLDDITHGERLIKRVYEAVRNSPVWNESLLIIGYDEGGGFFDHAHPLTTVAPGDWITDPANNHHNFDFTQLGVRVPAVVCSPWIKRNVIDHRTYEHASVPATVEKLWGLPHMTDRDTHAADLTSLLTLSSPRTDAPTTLPDAAKPDVECPGDEPSDDTTTALARQRPPQATLLDPATLALAQQHNRAPISSTAAAFLSVVVRRDLQLAPPAERRAIYNQAKRFETIGEAGAYARAVLAEIARAQLQHMPARPRPSR
;
A
#
# COMPACT_ATOMS: atom_id res chain seq x y z
N MET A 1 -17.06 6.55 -19.38
CA MET A 1 -17.14 7.14 -18.01
C MET A 1 -18.56 7.65 -17.79
N SER A 2 -19.16 7.35 -16.65
CA SER A 2 -20.45 7.96 -16.32
C SER A 2 -20.23 9.45 -16.01
N PHE A 3 -21.17 10.29 -16.41
CA PHE A 3 -21.18 11.73 -16.11
C PHE A 3 -20.97 12.02 -14.62
N CYS A 4 -21.56 11.21 -13.75
CA CYS A 4 -21.44 11.32 -12.29
C CYS A 4 -20.04 11.02 -11.78
N GLY A 5 -19.35 10.03 -12.33
CA GLY A 5 -17.98 9.70 -11.98
C GLY A 5 -16.98 10.83 -12.29
N THR A 6 -17.20 11.55 -13.39
CA THR A 6 -16.38 12.72 -13.74
C THR A 6 -16.59 13.86 -12.73
N ILE A 7 -17.82 14.13 -12.34
CA ILE A 7 -18.13 15.21 -11.38
C ILE A 7 -17.62 14.89 -9.98
N ILE A 8 -17.74 13.64 -9.52
CA ILE A 8 -17.23 13.22 -8.21
C ILE A 8 -15.70 13.38 -8.18
N ARG A 9 -14.98 13.03 -9.27
CA ARG A 9 -13.54 13.26 -9.38
C ARG A 9 -13.18 14.74 -9.27
N GLU A 10 -13.87 15.60 -9.97
CA GLU A 10 -13.64 17.06 -9.91
C GLU A 10 -13.88 17.62 -8.51
N ILE A 11 -14.90 17.14 -7.79
CA ILE A 11 -15.17 17.56 -6.42
C ILE A 11 -14.07 17.04 -5.47
N THR A 12 -13.68 15.79 -5.60
CA THR A 12 -12.61 15.19 -4.80
C THR A 12 -11.26 15.86 -5.08
N TRP A 13 -10.99 16.19 -6.34
CA TRP A 13 -9.82 16.97 -6.74
C TRP A 13 -9.82 18.37 -6.11
N LEU A 14 -10.94 19.11 -6.18
CA LEU A 14 -11.07 20.44 -5.55
C LEU A 14 -10.87 20.40 -4.04
N GLU A 15 -11.42 19.38 -3.37
CA GLU A 15 -11.25 19.18 -1.93
C GLU A 15 -9.78 18.98 -1.56
N ARG A 16 -9.04 18.23 -2.36
CA ARG A 16 -7.62 17.97 -2.13
C ARG A 16 -6.73 19.14 -2.46
N GLN A 17 -6.98 19.85 -3.55
CA GLN A 17 -6.28 21.11 -3.81
C GLN A 17 -6.40 22.05 -2.63
N ALA A 18 -7.57 22.10 -2.03
CA ALA A 18 -7.81 22.92 -0.88
C ALA A 18 -7.14 22.38 0.39
N GLN A 19 -7.02 21.06 0.53
CA GLN A 19 -6.32 20.43 1.65
C GLN A 19 -4.80 20.62 1.54
N ILE A 20 -4.22 20.48 0.35
CA ILE A 20 -2.81 20.78 0.07
C ILE A 20 -2.49 22.23 0.33
N VAL A 21 -3.33 23.13 -0.16
CA VAL A 21 -3.18 24.57 0.09
C VAL A 21 -3.35 24.89 1.57
N ALA A 22 -4.26 24.20 2.27
CA ALA A 22 -4.42 24.30 3.72
C ALA A 22 -3.17 23.81 4.46
N GLU A 23 -2.57 22.74 4.00
CA GLU A 23 -1.32 22.22 4.58
C GLU A 23 -0.13 23.14 4.27
N GLN A 24 0.01 23.63 3.06
CA GLN A 24 1.03 24.63 2.69
C GLN A 24 0.87 25.94 3.47
N ILE A 25 -0.35 26.43 3.62
CA ILE A 25 -0.64 27.64 4.42
C ILE A 25 -0.48 27.36 5.92
N CYS A 26 -0.76 26.14 6.37
CA CYS A 26 -0.74 25.77 7.79
C CYS A 26 0.57 25.08 8.25
N THR A 27 1.58 24.84 7.38
CA THR A 27 2.80 24.09 7.71
C THR A 27 3.99 24.91 8.23
N VAL A 28 5.00 24.19 8.72
CA VAL A 28 6.15 24.64 9.51
C VAL A 28 7.10 25.57 8.75
N GLU A 29 7.18 25.53 7.42
CA GLU A 29 8.01 26.44 6.63
C GLU A 29 7.55 27.90 6.74
N ALA A 30 6.25 28.12 6.91
CA ALA A 30 5.71 29.42 7.29
C ALA A 30 6.24 29.95 8.63
N LEU A 31 6.81 29.08 9.48
CA LEU A 31 7.38 29.42 10.81
C LEU A 31 8.83 29.90 10.75
N SER A 32 9.66 29.33 9.88
CA SER A 32 11.03 29.84 9.70
C SER A 32 11.01 31.23 9.07
N ALA A 33 10.03 31.45 8.18
CA ALA A 33 9.75 32.76 7.61
C ALA A 33 9.26 33.79 8.65
N CYS A 34 8.60 33.36 9.74
CA CYS A 34 8.14 34.25 10.81
C CYS A 34 9.28 34.93 11.57
N ALA A 35 10.50 34.36 11.55
CA ALA A 35 11.67 34.89 12.25
C ALA A 35 12.41 36.00 11.49
N ASP A 36 12.25 36.07 10.15
CA ASP A 36 12.98 36.99 9.26
C ASP A 36 12.10 38.06 8.61
N TRP A 37 10.86 38.24 9.07
CA TRP A 37 9.83 39.00 8.38
C TRP A 37 9.46 40.32 9.07
N GLU A 38 9.91 41.43 8.58
CA GLU A 38 9.29 42.72 8.92
C GLU A 38 8.52 43.38 7.74
N ASP A 39 8.93 43.25 6.50
CA ASP A 39 8.25 43.93 5.37
C ASP A 39 8.05 43.11 4.09
N GLN A 40 8.80 42.02 3.89
CA GLN A 40 8.70 41.22 2.67
C GLN A 40 7.52 40.25 2.67
N GLY A 41 7.13 39.79 3.81
CA GLY A 41 6.16 38.71 3.94
C GLY A 41 4.72 39.10 3.66
N TYR A 42 4.30 40.32 3.97
CA TYR A 42 2.97 40.80 3.59
C TYR A 42 2.79 40.84 2.07
N ASN A 43 3.80 41.37 1.37
CA ASN A 43 3.79 41.46 -0.08
C ASN A 43 3.80 40.04 -0.72
N GLN A 44 4.53 39.10 -0.15
CA GLN A 44 4.57 37.72 -0.64
C GLN A 44 3.24 36.97 -0.33
N CYS A 45 2.62 37.21 0.82
CA CYS A 45 1.27 36.68 1.14
C CYS A 45 0.23 37.22 0.14
N VAL A 46 0.28 38.51 -0.20
CA VAL A 46 -0.62 39.10 -1.19
C VAL A 46 -0.35 38.53 -2.59
N GLN A 47 0.90 38.32 -2.95
CA GLN A 47 1.26 37.74 -4.25
C GLN A 47 0.75 36.29 -4.35
N THR A 48 1.00 35.45 -3.34
CA THR A 48 0.52 34.08 -3.31
C THR A 48 -1.02 34.01 -3.34
N ARG A 49 -1.70 34.93 -2.67
CA ARG A 49 -3.16 35.07 -2.76
C ARG A 49 -3.62 35.37 -4.19
N ASP A 50 -2.96 36.31 -4.84
CA ASP A 50 -3.37 36.77 -6.17
C ASP A 50 -3.04 35.71 -7.25
N GLU A 51 -1.93 34.98 -7.11
CA GLU A 51 -1.58 33.83 -7.93
C GLU A 51 -2.60 32.72 -7.78
N GLY A 52 -2.91 32.30 -6.54
CA GLY A 52 -3.92 31.27 -6.27
C GLY A 52 -5.33 31.66 -6.72
N TYR A 53 -5.71 32.93 -6.65
CA TYR A 53 -6.98 33.40 -7.21
C TYR A 53 -7.02 33.32 -8.74
N ASN A 54 -5.92 33.67 -9.39
CA ASN A 54 -5.81 33.61 -10.85
C ASN A 54 -5.85 32.15 -11.33
N GLU A 55 -5.15 31.26 -10.66
CA GLU A 55 -5.16 29.82 -10.96
C GLU A 55 -6.56 29.22 -10.74
N CYS A 56 -7.23 29.56 -9.63
CA CYS A 56 -8.60 29.15 -9.35
C CYS A 56 -9.58 29.61 -10.45
N THR A 57 -9.42 30.87 -10.93
CA THR A 57 -10.28 31.40 -12.01
C THR A 57 -9.99 30.77 -13.36
N GLN A 58 -8.74 30.44 -13.66
CA GLN A 58 -8.35 29.74 -14.88
C GLN A 58 -8.95 28.34 -14.90
N THR A 59 -8.78 27.57 -13.83
CA THR A 59 -9.36 26.21 -13.70
C THR A 59 -10.89 26.23 -13.82
N ARG A 60 -11.56 27.24 -13.26
CA ARG A 60 -12.99 27.47 -13.43
C ARG A 60 -13.39 27.64 -14.90
N ASP A 61 -12.65 28.49 -15.62
CA ASP A 61 -12.98 28.84 -17.02
C ASP A 61 -12.72 27.66 -17.95
N GLU A 62 -11.67 26.88 -17.70
CA GLU A 62 -11.38 25.63 -18.40
C GLU A 62 -12.47 24.58 -18.14
N GLY A 63 -12.88 24.39 -16.87
CA GLY A 63 -13.97 23.48 -16.50
C GLY A 63 -15.33 23.88 -17.09
N TYR A 64 -15.61 25.17 -17.19
CA TYR A 64 -16.82 25.69 -17.86
C TYR A 64 -16.84 25.36 -19.34
N ASN A 65 -15.75 25.61 -20.05
CA ASN A 65 -15.65 25.32 -21.46
C ASN A 65 -15.82 23.82 -21.74
N ALA A 66 -15.17 22.95 -20.95
CA ALA A 66 -15.32 21.50 -21.06
C ALA A 66 -16.75 21.02 -20.75
N CYS A 67 -17.45 21.67 -19.81
CA CYS A 67 -18.85 21.35 -19.49
C CYS A 67 -19.81 21.77 -20.61
N CYS A 68 -19.61 22.95 -21.19
CA CYS A 68 -20.47 23.47 -22.25
C CYS A 68 -20.36 22.69 -23.58
N ASP A 69 -19.21 22.08 -23.84
CA ASP A 69 -19.02 21.23 -25.03
C ASP A 69 -19.76 19.89 -24.92
N TRP A 70 -20.18 19.48 -23.73
CA TRP A 70 -20.71 18.14 -23.47
C TRP A 70 -22.14 18.06 -22.93
N ALA A 71 -22.68 19.11 -22.33
CA ALA A 71 -23.96 19.05 -21.62
C ALA A 71 -25.10 19.78 -22.41
N PRO A 72 -26.26 19.13 -22.56
CA PRO A 72 -27.42 19.76 -23.22
C PRO A 72 -28.15 20.80 -22.35
N CYS A 73 -27.67 21.13 -21.16
CA CYS A 73 -28.36 22.00 -20.20
C CYS A 73 -27.41 23.12 -19.66
N SER A 74 -27.57 24.31 -20.23
CA SER A 74 -26.79 25.51 -19.82
C SER A 74 -26.89 25.84 -18.32
N TRP A 75 -28.05 25.60 -17.68
CA TRP A 75 -28.25 25.88 -16.26
C TRP A 75 -27.31 25.10 -15.33
N PHE A 76 -26.86 23.91 -15.75
CA PHE A 76 -25.96 23.08 -14.96
C PHE A 76 -24.52 23.63 -15.00
N CYS A 77 -24.07 24.07 -16.16
CA CYS A 77 -22.79 24.75 -16.31
C CYS A 77 -22.76 26.06 -15.52
N ASP A 78 -23.87 26.81 -15.54
CA ASP A 78 -24.02 28.01 -14.74
C ASP A 78 -23.96 27.73 -13.23
N ALA A 79 -24.53 26.63 -12.76
CA ALA A 79 -24.45 26.20 -11.37
C ALA A 79 -23.02 25.80 -10.97
N LEU A 80 -22.27 25.12 -11.81
CA LEU A 80 -20.85 24.78 -11.58
C LEU A 80 -19.98 26.03 -11.53
N VAL A 81 -20.20 27.01 -12.43
CA VAL A 81 -19.51 28.30 -12.37
C VAL A 81 -19.83 29.04 -11.09
N TRP A 82 -21.08 29.02 -10.66
CA TRP A 82 -21.50 29.67 -9.41
C TRP A 82 -20.80 29.05 -8.18
N ILE A 83 -20.71 27.73 -8.13
CA ILE A 83 -20.02 26.99 -7.07
C ILE A 83 -18.51 27.29 -7.10
N SER A 84 -17.87 27.24 -8.28
CA SER A 84 -16.46 27.58 -8.45
C SER A 84 -16.18 29.03 -8.05
N ASN A 85 -17.08 29.96 -8.37
CA ASN A 85 -16.98 31.35 -7.91
C ASN A 85 -17.03 31.45 -6.38
N ILE A 86 -17.89 30.68 -5.70
CA ILE A 86 -17.94 30.64 -4.23
C ILE A 86 -16.61 30.13 -3.68
N VAL A 87 -16.03 29.07 -4.26
CA VAL A 87 -14.74 28.53 -3.83
C VAL A 87 -13.63 29.58 -4.00
N CYS A 88 -13.55 30.25 -5.15
CA CYS A 88 -12.56 31.29 -5.39
C CYS A 88 -12.75 32.52 -4.47
N VAL A 89 -13.99 32.90 -4.18
CA VAL A 89 -14.31 33.98 -3.24
C VAL A 89 -13.98 33.61 -1.79
N VAL A 90 -14.29 32.38 -1.37
CA VAL A 90 -13.93 31.86 -0.03
C VAL A 90 -12.41 31.78 0.10
N TRP A 91 -11.70 31.36 -0.93
CA TRP A 91 -10.23 31.38 -0.98
C TRP A 91 -9.68 32.79 -0.76
N THR A 92 -10.19 33.77 -1.52
CA THR A 92 -9.76 35.18 -1.39
C THR A 92 -10.07 35.74 -0.03
N TRP A 93 -11.22 35.38 0.53
CA TRP A 93 -11.65 35.85 1.85
C TRP A 93 -10.80 35.24 2.98
N VAL A 94 -10.55 33.93 2.95
CA VAL A 94 -9.67 33.25 3.90
C VAL A 94 -8.25 33.77 3.81
N SER A 95 -7.71 33.90 2.60
CA SER A 95 -6.36 34.46 2.37
C SER A 95 -6.25 35.92 2.82
N ASN A 96 -7.26 36.73 2.62
CA ASN A 96 -7.29 38.10 3.14
C ASN A 96 -7.31 38.15 4.68
N ILE A 97 -8.09 37.30 5.33
CA ILE A 97 -8.07 37.19 6.79
C ILE A 97 -6.69 36.78 7.28
N VAL A 98 -6.07 35.80 6.63
CA VAL A 98 -4.71 35.36 6.95
C VAL A 98 -3.73 36.52 6.82
N CYS A 99 -3.76 37.27 5.72
CA CYS A 99 -2.84 38.38 5.48
C CYS A 99 -3.08 39.57 6.45
N VAL A 100 -4.33 39.85 6.82
CA VAL A 100 -4.67 40.96 7.75
C VAL A 100 -4.31 40.57 9.21
N VAL A 101 -4.57 39.36 9.64
CA VAL A 101 -4.20 38.90 10.98
C VAL A 101 -2.68 38.86 11.14
N TRP A 102 -1.97 38.47 10.08
CA TRP A 102 -0.51 38.44 10.05
C TRP A 102 0.15 39.82 10.30
N ASN A 103 -0.42 40.87 9.80
CA ASN A 103 0.11 42.24 9.94
C ASN A 103 -0.03 42.83 11.37
N TRP A 104 -0.78 42.15 12.25
CA TRP A 104 -1.15 42.70 13.57
C TRP A 104 -0.35 42.14 14.75
N VAL A 105 0.57 41.16 14.53
CA VAL A 105 1.10 40.34 15.61
C VAL A 105 2.62 40.44 15.74
N SER A 106 3.09 40.92 16.93
CA SER A 106 4.53 40.95 17.29
C SER A 106 5.12 39.52 17.50
N LYS A 107 6.44 39.40 17.27
CA LYS A 107 7.22 38.12 17.29
C LYS A 107 6.91 37.15 18.43
N TRP A 108 6.43 37.62 19.57
CA TRP A 108 6.15 36.78 20.74
C TRP A 108 4.78 36.13 20.66
N VAL A 109 3.82 36.83 20.19
CA VAL A 109 2.44 36.39 19.98
C VAL A 109 2.36 35.40 18.80
N CYS A 110 3.22 35.54 17.81
CA CYS A 110 3.29 34.67 16.65
C CYS A 110 3.50 33.17 17.01
N ARG A 111 4.32 32.86 18.02
CA ARG A 111 4.56 31.44 18.40
C ARG A 111 3.39 30.77 19.11
N VAL A 112 2.65 31.48 19.92
CA VAL A 112 1.51 30.92 20.71
C VAL A 112 0.25 30.87 19.83
N ILE A 113 -0.01 31.93 19.08
CA ILE A 113 -1.16 31.98 18.16
C ILE A 113 -0.99 31.02 16.99
N TYR A 114 0.23 30.75 16.52
CA TYR A 114 0.51 29.79 15.48
C TYR A 114 0.04 28.36 15.84
N TRP A 115 0.26 27.92 17.05
CA TRP A 115 -0.18 26.58 17.47
C TRP A 115 -1.70 26.47 17.52
N ILE A 116 -2.35 27.49 18.09
CA ILE A 116 -3.81 27.61 18.12
C ILE A 116 -4.35 27.75 16.68
N TRP A 117 -3.68 28.54 15.85
CA TRP A 117 -4.07 28.79 14.47
C TRP A 117 -3.92 27.54 13.58
N LYS A 118 -2.83 26.78 13.70
CA LYS A 118 -2.63 25.54 12.94
C LYS A 118 -3.75 24.52 13.22
N THR A 119 -4.16 24.40 14.48
CA THR A 119 -5.24 23.50 14.88
C THR A 119 -6.59 24.03 14.41
N ILE A 120 -6.85 25.34 14.57
CA ILE A 120 -8.10 25.96 14.12
C ILE A 120 -8.15 26.04 12.59
N CYS A 121 -7.05 26.36 11.92
CA CYS A 121 -6.96 26.42 10.47
C CYS A 121 -7.27 25.04 9.84
N LYS A 122 -6.64 23.98 10.31
CA LYS A 122 -6.93 22.61 9.85
C LYS A 122 -8.39 22.23 10.14
N LEU A 123 -8.88 22.51 11.35
CA LEU A 123 -10.25 22.18 11.74
C LEU A 123 -11.28 22.97 10.91
N VAL A 124 -11.12 24.29 10.78
CA VAL A 124 -12.07 25.15 10.04
C VAL A 124 -12.06 24.79 8.55
N ILE A 125 -10.91 24.56 7.96
CA ILE A 125 -10.81 24.17 6.56
C ILE A 125 -11.44 22.79 6.37
N SER A 126 -11.11 21.81 7.19
CA SER A 126 -11.72 20.47 7.12
C SER A 126 -13.24 20.51 7.29
N VAL A 127 -13.77 21.30 8.22
CA VAL A 127 -15.22 21.46 8.44
C VAL A 127 -15.88 22.17 7.25
N ILE A 128 -15.27 23.23 6.70
CA ILE A 128 -15.82 23.95 5.54
C ILE A 128 -15.86 23.01 4.33
N PHE A 129 -14.79 22.27 4.07
CA PHE A 129 -14.75 21.31 2.95
C PHE A 129 -15.68 20.13 3.17
N PHE A 130 -15.77 19.59 4.37
CA PHE A 130 -16.76 18.57 4.71
C PHE A 130 -18.20 19.05 4.42
N ILE A 131 -18.54 20.30 4.79
CA ILE A 131 -19.87 20.87 4.51
C ILE A 131 -20.06 21.09 3.02
N ILE A 132 -19.07 21.65 2.32
CA ILE A 132 -19.13 21.88 0.86
C ILE A 132 -19.28 20.54 0.12
N ARG A 133 -18.48 19.53 0.48
CA ARG A 133 -18.59 18.18 -0.05
C ARG A 133 -19.97 17.58 0.18
N ARG A 134 -20.48 17.63 1.40
CA ARG A 134 -21.83 17.14 1.73
C ARG A 134 -22.93 17.82 0.92
N VAL A 135 -22.84 19.14 0.76
CA VAL A 135 -23.82 19.91 -0.02
C VAL A 135 -23.68 19.61 -1.52
N LEU A 136 -22.46 19.52 -2.05
CA LEU A 136 -22.22 19.20 -3.46
C LEU A 136 -22.62 17.76 -3.77
N LEU A 137 -22.26 16.79 -2.94
CA LEU A 137 -22.69 15.41 -3.09
C LEU A 137 -24.21 15.29 -2.99
N TRP A 138 -24.86 16.04 -2.09
CA TRP A 138 -26.32 16.03 -1.99
C TRP A 138 -27.02 16.60 -3.23
N ILE A 139 -26.50 17.71 -3.81
CA ILE A 139 -27.03 18.30 -5.03
C ILE A 139 -26.84 17.37 -6.25
N ILE A 140 -25.74 16.63 -6.31
CA ILE A 140 -25.40 15.72 -7.40
C ILE A 140 -26.04 14.34 -7.20
N PHE A 141 -26.19 13.90 -5.95
CA PHE A 141 -26.77 12.60 -5.61
C PHE A 141 -28.20 12.42 -6.10
N ILE A 142 -29.00 13.48 -6.09
CA ILE A 142 -30.39 13.42 -6.56
C ILE A 142 -30.51 12.99 -8.04
N PRO A 143 -29.68 13.51 -8.98
CA PRO A 143 -29.70 13.05 -10.40
C PRO A 143 -28.96 11.73 -10.63
N CYS A 144 -28.02 11.36 -9.74
CA CYS A 144 -27.15 10.18 -9.94
C CYS A 144 -27.68 8.89 -9.28
N GLN A 145 -28.79 8.94 -8.56
CA GLN A 145 -29.46 7.75 -7.99
C GLN A 145 -30.10 6.81 -9.03
N PHE A 146 -29.85 7.00 -10.31
CA PHE A 146 -30.24 5.99 -11.29
C PHE A 146 -29.28 4.80 -11.18
N HIS A 147 -29.74 3.81 -10.47
CA HIS A 147 -29.16 2.48 -10.35
C HIS A 147 -28.72 1.99 -11.72
N ASP A 148 -27.42 1.73 -11.90
CA ASP A 148 -26.95 1.01 -13.06
C ASP A 148 -27.43 -0.45 -12.92
N PRO A 149 -28.37 -0.93 -13.76
CA PRO A 149 -28.87 -2.29 -13.66
C PRO A 149 -27.83 -3.35 -14.08
N THR A 150 -26.64 -2.92 -14.53
CA THR A 150 -25.55 -3.82 -14.98
C THR A 150 -24.57 -4.19 -13.87
N LEU A 151 -24.68 -3.58 -12.67
CA LEU A 151 -23.79 -3.92 -11.55
C LEU A 151 -23.96 -5.37 -11.10
N ASP A 152 -22.86 -6.05 -10.93
CA ASP A 152 -22.84 -7.42 -10.44
C ASP A 152 -23.04 -7.47 -8.92
N LYS A 153 -24.27 -7.76 -8.50
CA LYS A 153 -24.67 -7.81 -7.09
C LYS A 153 -24.33 -9.13 -6.39
N ARG A 154 -23.64 -10.05 -7.06
CA ARG A 154 -23.28 -11.35 -6.49
C ARG A 154 -22.17 -11.25 -5.44
N ILE A 155 -21.27 -10.28 -5.61
CA ILE A 155 -20.15 -10.07 -4.70
C ILE A 155 -20.44 -8.89 -3.78
N LYS A 156 -20.41 -9.15 -2.50
CA LYS A 156 -20.60 -8.16 -1.44
C LYS A 156 -19.37 -8.00 -0.55
N HIS A 157 -18.51 -9.03 -0.55
CA HIS A 157 -17.29 -9.03 0.24
C HIS A 157 -16.09 -9.31 -0.66
N ILE A 158 -15.09 -8.43 -0.61
CA ILE A 158 -13.82 -8.57 -1.33
C ILE A 158 -12.71 -8.62 -0.30
N PHE A 159 -11.96 -9.71 -0.32
CA PHE A 159 -10.79 -9.93 0.53
C PHE A 159 -9.53 -9.87 -0.34
N VAL A 160 -8.54 -9.10 0.08
CA VAL A 160 -7.27 -8.93 -0.61
C VAL A 160 -6.13 -9.26 0.35
N LEU A 161 -5.47 -10.39 0.13
CA LEU A 161 -4.26 -10.78 0.86
C LEU A 161 -3.06 -10.50 -0.03
N VAL A 162 -2.14 -9.66 0.43
CA VAL A 162 -0.90 -9.31 -0.30
C VAL A 162 0.31 -9.78 0.49
N LEU A 163 1.03 -10.73 -0.10
CA LEU A 163 2.29 -11.26 0.43
C LEU A 163 3.49 -10.52 -0.18
N GLU A 164 4.72 -10.92 0.15
CA GLU A 164 5.94 -10.19 -0.21
C GLU A 164 6.91 -10.98 -1.09
N ASN A 165 7.49 -10.25 -2.03
CA ASN A 165 8.80 -10.46 -2.64
C ASN A 165 8.97 -11.82 -3.30
N ARG A 166 8.02 -12.27 -4.17
CA ARG A 166 8.15 -13.53 -4.91
C ARG A 166 7.73 -13.38 -6.36
N SER A 167 8.59 -13.83 -7.28
CA SER A 167 8.21 -13.93 -8.69
C SER A 167 7.29 -15.12 -8.94
N PHE A 168 6.55 -15.09 -10.04
CA PHE A 168 5.69 -16.18 -10.45
C PHE A 168 6.46 -17.48 -10.67
N ASP A 169 7.60 -17.43 -11.37
CA ASP A 169 8.44 -18.62 -11.60
C ASP A 169 9.07 -19.15 -10.31
N HIS A 170 9.30 -18.33 -9.33
CA HIS A 170 9.80 -18.76 -8.02
C HIS A 170 8.81 -19.69 -7.33
N ILE A 171 7.51 -19.38 -7.40
CA ILE A 171 6.42 -20.17 -6.77
C ILE A 171 5.93 -21.29 -7.70
N PHE A 172 5.65 -20.99 -8.97
CA PHE A 172 4.96 -21.91 -9.87
C PHE A 172 5.85 -22.46 -11.00
N GLY A 173 7.04 -21.91 -11.23
CA GLY A 173 7.87 -22.23 -12.39
C GLY A 173 8.28 -23.70 -12.53
N ALA A 174 8.35 -24.43 -11.42
CA ALA A 174 8.63 -25.87 -11.40
C ALA A 174 7.37 -26.76 -11.42
N THR A 175 6.19 -26.19 -11.23
CA THR A 175 4.96 -26.96 -10.98
C THR A 175 3.99 -26.84 -12.16
N PRO A 176 3.73 -27.92 -12.92
CA PRO A 176 2.74 -27.87 -13.98
C PRO A 176 1.33 -27.79 -13.38
N ILE A 177 0.62 -26.71 -13.74
CA ILE A 177 -0.79 -26.54 -13.44
C ILE A 177 -1.54 -26.54 -14.75
N ARG A 178 -2.45 -27.50 -14.92
CA ARG A 178 -3.26 -27.66 -16.13
C ARG A 178 -4.70 -27.36 -15.82
N GLY A 179 -5.35 -26.65 -16.73
CA GLY A 179 -6.72 -26.23 -16.53
C GLY A 179 -7.43 -25.86 -17.82
N PHE A 180 -8.28 -24.86 -17.73
CA PHE A 180 -9.04 -24.33 -18.85
C PHE A 180 -8.80 -22.83 -18.93
N ASP A 181 -8.46 -22.36 -20.12
CA ASP A 181 -8.30 -20.94 -20.41
C ASP A 181 -9.57 -20.16 -20.08
N ALA A 182 -9.41 -19.06 -19.38
CA ALA A 182 -10.51 -18.24 -18.87
C ALA A 182 -11.38 -17.62 -19.99
N VAL A 183 -10.78 -17.37 -21.17
CA VAL A 183 -11.43 -16.70 -22.30
C VAL A 183 -12.01 -17.71 -23.28
N THR A 184 -11.21 -18.69 -23.70
CA THR A 184 -11.60 -19.66 -24.74
C THR A 184 -12.32 -20.88 -24.18
N GLY A 185 -12.08 -21.21 -22.90
CA GLY A 185 -12.55 -22.45 -22.28
C GLY A 185 -11.84 -23.72 -22.77
N GLU A 186 -10.81 -23.58 -23.58
CA GLU A 186 -9.97 -24.70 -24.05
C GLU A 186 -9.00 -25.17 -22.98
N ARG A 187 -8.48 -26.38 -23.12
CA ARG A 187 -7.45 -26.88 -22.21
C ARG A 187 -6.14 -26.12 -22.42
N THR A 188 -5.55 -25.68 -21.32
CA THR A 188 -4.28 -24.97 -21.31
C THR A 188 -3.45 -25.35 -20.09
N GLU A 189 -2.24 -24.82 -19.99
CA GLU A 189 -1.33 -24.94 -18.85
C GLU A 189 -0.80 -23.54 -18.54
N ILE A 190 -0.47 -23.25 -17.28
CA ILE A 190 0.16 -21.99 -16.91
C ILE A 190 1.44 -21.76 -17.69
N GLU A 191 1.74 -20.52 -18.02
CA GLU A 191 3.00 -20.17 -18.67
C GLU A 191 4.15 -20.30 -17.68
N ARG A 192 5.06 -21.25 -17.97
CA ARG A 192 6.23 -21.59 -17.14
C ARG A 192 7.52 -21.39 -17.91
N ARG A 193 8.59 -21.13 -17.20
CA ARG A 193 9.94 -21.07 -17.74
C ARG A 193 10.34 -22.34 -18.50
N SER A 194 11.20 -22.19 -19.50
CA SER A 194 11.87 -23.33 -20.13
C SER A 194 12.98 -23.88 -19.22
N ASP A 195 13.11 -25.19 -19.17
CA ASP A 195 14.18 -25.84 -18.39
C ASP A 195 15.61 -25.58 -18.94
N ASP A 196 15.70 -25.05 -20.16
CA ASP A 196 16.98 -24.67 -20.79
C ASP A 196 17.36 -23.19 -20.49
N THR A 197 16.60 -22.49 -19.68
CA THR A 197 16.88 -21.09 -19.36
C THR A 197 18.03 -20.97 -18.37
N GLU A 198 18.94 -20.03 -18.61
CA GLU A 198 20.05 -19.73 -17.71
C GLU A 198 20.36 -18.23 -17.66
N ASN A 199 20.90 -17.77 -16.56
CA ASN A 199 21.57 -16.47 -16.44
C ASN A 199 23.08 -16.68 -16.27
N VAL A 200 23.86 -15.64 -16.52
CA VAL A 200 25.32 -15.66 -16.33
C VAL A 200 25.76 -14.53 -15.39
N VAL A 201 26.69 -14.84 -14.49
CA VAL A 201 27.36 -13.82 -13.68
C VAL A 201 28.73 -13.54 -14.29
N ARG A 202 29.07 -12.25 -14.38
CA ARG A 202 30.33 -11.77 -14.94
C ARG A 202 31.09 -10.93 -13.92
N ASP A 203 32.42 -11.03 -13.96
CA ASP A 203 33.32 -10.15 -13.22
C ASP A 203 33.42 -8.75 -13.88
N ASP A 204 34.14 -7.83 -13.24
CA ASP A 204 34.38 -6.47 -13.73
C ASP A 204 35.15 -6.41 -15.08
N HIS A 205 35.71 -7.54 -15.51
CA HIS A 205 36.40 -7.70 -16.78
C HIS A 205 35.54 -8.34 -17.86
N GLY A 206 34.28 -8.69 -17.53
CA GLY A 206 33.31 -9.32 -18.42
C GLY A 206 33.48 -10.84 -18.55
N ASN A 207 34.37 -11.48 -17.78
CA ASN A 207 34.52 -12.94 -17.81
C ASN A 207 33.36 -13.58 -17.03
N VAL A 208 32.83 -14.69 -17.57
CA VAL A 208 31.80 -15.48 -16.91
C VAL A 208 32.41 -16.18 -15.69
N THR A 209 31.84 -15.88 -14.49
CA THR A 209 32.22 -16.52 -13.24
C THR A 209 31.26 -17.63 -12.83
N HIS A 210 29.98 -17.49 -13.16
CA HIS A 210 28.95 -18.51 -12.90
C HIS A 210 28.01 -18.64 -14.10
N GLN A 211 27.59 -19.86 -14.38
CA GLN A 211 26.46 -20.19 -15.25
C GLN A 211 25.34 -20.69 -14.34
N CYS A 212 24.19 -20.02 -14.33
CA CYS A 212 23.11 -20.19 -13.41
C CYS A 212 21.87 -20.70 -14.16
N PRO A 213 21.72 -22.02 -14.36
CA PRO A 213 20.53 -22.60 -14.96
C PRO A 213 19.36 -22.48 -13.96
N VAL A 214 18.14 -22.39 -14.50
CA VAL A 214 16.93 -22.56 -13.70
C VAL A 214 16.88 -23.97 -13.11
N GLY A 215 16.25 -24.10 -11.95
CA GLY A 215 16.18 -25.38 -11.24
C GLY A 215 15.01 -25.46 -10.27
N VAL A 216 14.97 -26.56 -9.51
CA VAL A 216 13.99 -26.82 -8.44
C VAL A 216 14.77 -27.05 -7.14
N GLY A 217 14.16 -26.78 -6.01
CA GLY A 217 14.74 -27.02 -4.70
C GLY A 217 15.29 -25.76 -4.04
N GLN A 218 14.60 -24.64 -4.24
CA GLN A 218 14.84 -23.43 -3.46
C GLN A 218 14.70 -23.73 -1.97
N LYS A 219 15.60 -23.16 -1.18
CA LYS A 219 15.48 -23.23 0.29
C LYS A 219 14.25 -22.46 0.77
N ARG A 220 13.57 -22.94 1.79
CA ARG A 220 12.39 -22.29 2.37
C ARG A 220 12.68 -20.91 2.93
N SER A 221 13.84 -20.72 3.54
CA SER A 221 14.45 -19.41 3.81
C SER A 221 15.67 -19.23 2.92
N VAL A 222 15.73 -18.14 2.16
CA VAL A 222 16.84 -17.88 1.21
C VAL A 222 18.12 -17.51 1.95
N GLY A 223 18.01 -16.89 3.11
CA GLY A 223 19.13 -16.55 3.99
C GLY A 223 19.91 -15.30 3.55
N ALA A 224 19.56 -14.71 2.41
CA ALA A 224 20.07 -13.43 1.94
C ALA A 224 18.91 -12.68 1.28
N ASP A 225 18.88 -11.37 1.45
CA ASP A 225 17.85 -10.51 0.85
C ASP A 225 18.31 -10.10 -0.55
N PRO A 226 17.65 -10.56 -1.65
CA PRO A 226 18.05 -10.16 -2.98
C PRO A 226 17.78 -8.68 -3.18
N GLY A 227 18.68 -7.97 -3.87
CA GLY A 227 18.42 -6.57 -4.23
C GLY A 227 17.19 -6.45 -5.14
N HIS A 228 16.22 -5.65 -4.73
CA HIS A 228 14.94 -5.47 -5.44
C HIS A 228 14.47 -4.00 -5.49
N GLU A 229 15.28 -3.05 -5.04
CA GLU A 229 15.04 -1.63 -5.31
C GLU A 229 14.99 -1.37 -6.83
N PHE A 230 14.50 -0.21 -7.26
CA PHE A 230 14.34 0.10 -8.68
C PHE A 230 15.61 -0.18 -9.50
N GLY A 231 16.75 0.30 -9.00
CA GLY A 231 18.05 0.08 -9.66
C GLY A 231 18.45 -1.38 -9.76
N ASN A 232 18.17 -2.18 -8.73
CA ASN A 232 18.41 -3.61 -8.70
C ASN A 232 17.53 -4.33 -9.74
N THR A 233 16.25 -3.95 -9.79
CA THR A 233 15.29 -4.53 -10.72
C THR A 233 15.66 -4.20 -12.17
N LEU A 234 16.18 -3.01 -12.47
CA LEU A 234 16.71 -2.70 -13.79
C LEU A 234 17.91 -3.59 -14.15
N VAL A 235 18.83 -3.85 -13.23
CA VAL A 235 19.91 -4.81 -13.46
C VAL A 235 19.35 -6.20 -13.77
N ALA A 236 18.39 -6.66 -13.00
CA ALA A 236 17.75 -7.97 -13.20
C ALA A 236 17.06 -8.10 -14.57
N LEU A 237 16.30 -7.08 -14.96
CA LEU A 237 15.50 -7.08 -16.19
C LEU A 237 16.31 -6.76 -17.45
N CYS A 238 17.30 -5.85 -17.38
CA CYS A 238 17.99 -5.28 -18.54
C CYS A 238 19.50 -5.54 -18.54
N GLY A 239 20.05 -6.21 -17.52
CA GLY A 239 21.50 -6.37 -17.37
C GLY A 239 22.28 -5.06 -17.20
N ALA A 240 21.60 -3.94 -16.91
CA ALA A 240 22.20 -2.60 -16.88
C ALA A 240 21.80 -1.81 -15.63
N PRO A 241 22.74 -1.11 -14.97
CA PRO A 241 22.43 -0.26 -13.83
C PRO A 241 21.63 1.00 -14.25
N PRO A 242 20.96 1.67 -13.32
CA PRO A 242 20.30 2.94 -13.58
C PRO A 242 21.24 3.97 -14.21
N ASN A 243 20.70 4.75 -15.14
CA ASN A 243 21.44 5.81 -15.82
C ASN A 243 20.59 7.08 -15.85
N PRO A 244 21.13 8.27 -15.47
CA PRO A 244 20.40 9.54 -15.51
C PRO A 244 19.83 9.93 -16.88
N SER A 245 20.28 9.27 -17.96
CA SER A 245 19.74 9.48 -19.31
C SER A 245 18.47 8.69 -19.61
N TYR A 246 17.99 7.84 -18.71
CA TYR A 246 16.73 7.14 -18.92
C TYR A 246 15.54 8.10 -18.66
N PRO A 247 14.38 7.93 -19.27
CA PRO A 247 14.05 7.04 -20.38
C PRO A 247 14.69 7.49 -21.72
N PRO A 248 14.81 6.62 -22.78
CA PRO A 248 14.27 5.25 -22.79
C PRO A 248 15.14 4.27 -22.02
N TYR A 249 14.48 3.30 -21.36
CA TYR A 249 15.14 2.21 -20.67
C TYR A 249 15.75 1.21 -21.65
N PRO A 250 16.81 0.45 -21.26
CA PRO A 250 17.32 -0.66 -22.07
C PRO A 250 16.23 -1.70 -22.35
N ALA A 251 16.46 -2.48 -23.41
CA ALA A 251 15.55 -3.59 -23.71
C ALA A 251 15.56 -4.62 -22.59
N ILE A 252 14.39 -5.07 -22.19
CA ILE A 252 14.22 -6.12 -21.20
C ILE A 252 14.51 -7.47 -21.84
N ASP A 253 15.43 -8.24 -21.24
CA ASP A 253 15.79 -9.59 -21.67
C ASP A 253 15.86 -10.59 -20.51
N ASN A 254 15.58 -10.15 -19.28
CA ASN A 254 15.58 -10.93 -18.05
C ASN A 254 16.92 -11.66 -17.79
N SER A 255 18.03 -11.13 -18.28
CA SER A 255 19.34 -11.79 -18.23
C SER A 255 20.15 -11.50 -16.97
N GLY A 256 19.73 -10.55 -16.14
CA GLY A 256 20.56 -10.00 -15.07
C GLY A 256 20.22 -10.44 -13.64
N PHE A 257 19.25 -11.33 -13.42
CA PHE A 257 18.83 -11.72 -12.05
C PHE A 257 19.98 -12.32 -11.23
N ALA A 258 20.73 -13.29 -11.79
CA ALA A 258 21.87 -13.86 -11.11
C ALA A 258 23.01 -12.83 -10.90
N GLN A 259 23.21 -11.91 -11.85
CA GLN A 259 24.17 -10.82 -11.72
C GLN A 259 23.80 -9.87 -10.59
N ASN A 260 22.52 -9.51 -10.48
CA ASN A 260 22.01 -8.69 -9.39
C ASN A 260 22.23 -9.37 -8.03
N PHE A 261 21.86 -10.65 -7.93
CA PHE A 261 21.98 -11.39 -6.68
C PHE A 261 23.42 -11.69 -6.27
N ALA A 262 24.36 -11.76 -7.21
CA ALA A 262 25.78 -11.91 -6.92
C ALA A 262 26.36 -10.76 -6.08
N ALA A 263 25.72 -9.59 -6.07
CA ALA A 263 26.11 -8.47 -5.19
C ALA A 263 25.82 -8.77 -3.73
N THR A 264 24.77 -9.53 -3.42
CA THR A 264 24.33 -9.87 -2.06
C THR A 264 24.86 -11.25 -1.64
N ALA A 265 24.84 -12.23 -2.53
CA ALA A 265 25.27 -13.61 -2.29
C ALA A 265 26.31 -14.08 -3.33
N PRO A 266 27.55 -13.57 -3.27
CA PRO A 266 28.57 -13.87 -4.28
C PRO A 266 28.97 -15.36 -4.34
N ASP A 267 28.80 -16.09 -3.24
CA ASP A 267 29.13 -17.52 -3.16
C ASP A 267 28.02 -18.44 -3.70
N ASP A 268 26.79 -17.94 -3.82
CA ASP A 268 25.62 -18.70 -4.27
C ASP A 268 24.66 -17.86 -5.14
N PRO A 269 25.15 -17.19 -6.20
CA PRO A 269 24.31 -16.30 -7.02
C PRO A 269 23.27 -17.05 -7.85
N CYS A 270 23.44 -18.36 -8.04
CA CYS A 270 22.54 -19.16 -8.87
C CYS A 270 21.26 -19.58 -8.14
N SER A 271 21.21 -19.50 -6.82
CA SER A 271 20.00 -19.88 -6.06
C SER A 271 18.80 -18.97 -6.37
N ILE A 272 19.01 -17.76 -6.88
CA ILE A 272 17.95 -16.86 -7.32
C ILE A 272 17.15 -17.39 -8.53
N MET A 273 17.70 -18.34 -9.27
CA MET A 273 17.12 -18.99 -10.44
C MET A 273 16.29 -20.25 -10.10
N LEU A 274 16.26 -20.62 -8.82
CA LEU A 274 15.56 -21.83 -8.36
C LEU A 274 14.09 -21.53 -8.06
N SER A 275 13.23 -22.53 -8.32
CA SER A 275 11.82 -22.50 -7.95
C SER A 275 11.54 -23.42 -6.77
N TYR A 276 10.47 -23.14 -6.03
CA TYR A 276 9.95 -24.03 -5.01
C TYR A 276 9.30 -25.29 -5.63
N ARG A 277 9.29 -26.37 -4.86
CA ARG A 277 8.55 -27.58 -5.19
C ARG A 277 7.09 -27.41 -4.76
N GLY A 278 6.17 -27.43 -5.72
CA GLY A 278 4.74 -27.25 -5.46
C GLY A 278 3.96 -28.53 -5.18
N VAL A 279 4.57 -29.68 -5.46
CA VAL A 279 4.01 -31.02 -5.18
C VAL A 279 5.09 -31.92 -4.64
N SER A 280 4.73 -32.85 -3.74
CA SER A 280 5.64 -33.86 -3.26
C SER A 280 5.97 -34.87 -4.38
N ASP A 281 7.22 -35.30 -4.43
CA ASP A 281 7.76 -36.26 -5.39
C ASP A 281 8.79 -37.19 -4.73
N GLU A 282 9.54 -37.97 -5.51
CA GLU A 282 10.57 -38.89 -5.00
C GLU A 282 11.75 -38.14 -4.36
N ASP A 283 11.99 -36.89 -4.75
CA ASP A 283 13.11 -36.08 -4.29
C ASP A 283 12.80 -35.25 -3.05
N GLY A 284 11.52 -35.13 -2.65
CA GLY A 284 11.11 -34.42 -1.43
C GLY A 284 9.65 -33.99 -1.36
N ASP A 285 9.31 -33.41 -0.20
CA ASP A 285 7.98 -32.86 0.03
C ASP A 285 7.76 -31.53 -0.67
N ALA A 286 6.50 -31.19 -0.93
CA ALA A 286 6.13 -29.88 -1.46
C ALA A 286 6.50 -28.76 -0.47
N ASP A 287 7.02 -27.65 -1.00
CA ASP A 287 7.35 -26.45 -0.22
C ASP A 287 6.16 -25.48 -0.15
N VAL A 288 5.36 -25.39 -1.23
CA VAL A 288 4.22 -24.48 -1.39
C VAL A 288 2.92 -25.21 -1.77
N PRO A 289 2.49 -26.20 -0.98
CA PRO A 289 1.34 -27.04 -1.31
C PRO A 289 0.00 -26.30 -1.26
N VAL A 290 -0.13 -25.26 -0.43
CA VAL A 290 -1.38 -24.55 -0.18
C VAL A 290 -1.75 -23.67 -1.36
N ILE A 291 -0.86 -22.77 -1.79
CA ILE A 291 -1.14 -21.90 -2.93
C ILE A 291 -1.30 -22.68 -4.23
N VAL A 292 -0.54 -23.78 -4.41
CA VAL A 292 -0.70 -24.68 -5.56
C VAL A 292 -2.07 -25.39 -5.55
N ALA A 293 -2.57 -25.79 -4.38
CA ALA A 293 -3.91 -26.36 -4.27
C ALA A 293 -4.99 -25.34 -4.67
N LEU A 294 -4.86 -24.10 -4.24
CA LEU A 294 -5.78 -23.00 -4.61
C LEU A 294 -5.72 -22.70 -6.11
N ALA A 295 -4.52 -22.62 -6.70
CA ALA A 295 -4.33 -22.40 -8.14
C ALA A 295 -4.98 -23.52 -8.99
N ARG A 296 -5.06 -24.76 -8.47
CA ARG A 296 -5.74 -25.88 -9.12
C ARG A 296 -7.25 -25.91 -8.88
N GLU A 297 -7.72 -25.26 -7.84
CA GLU A 297 -9.15 -25.25 -7.48
C GLU A 297 -9.89 -24.02 -8.04
N PHE A 298 -9.22 -22.90 -8.25
CA PHE A 298 -9.82 -21.64 -8.65
C PHE A 298 -9.17 -21.07 -9.92
N ALA A 299 -9.02 -19.75 -9.98
CA ALA A 299 -8.33 -19.10 -11.09
C ALA A 299 -6.90 -18.73 -10.69
N VAL A 300 -5.92 -19.20 -11.46
CA VAL A 300 -4.56 -18.68 -11.43
C VAL A 300 -4.38 -17.69 -12.59
N CYS A 301 -3.90 -16.48 -12.26
CA CYS A 301 -3.61 -15.43 -13.22
C CYS A 301 -2.09 -15.45 -13.49
N ASP A 302 -1.69 -16.09 -14.59
CA ASP A 302 -0.27 -16.31 -14.87
C ASP A 302 0.43 -15.17 -15.61
N HIS A 303 -0.29 -14.07 -15.85
CA HIS A 303 0.23 -12.82 -16.38
C HIS A 303 -0.10 -11.64 -15.45
N TRP A 304 0.05 -11.84 -14.14
CA TRP A 304 -0.04 -10.75 -13.18
C TRP A 304 1.36 -10.18 -12.93
N PHE A 305 1.56 -8.91 -13.25
CA PHE A 305 2.83 -8.21 -13.07
C PHE A 305 2.75 -7.23 -11.90
N SER A 306 3.87 -7.01 -11.20
CA SER A 306 3.95 -5.87 -10.29
C SER A 306 3.74 -4.57 -11.06
N SER A 307 3.17 -3.55 -10.42
CA SER A 307 2.72 -2.33 -11.11
C SER A 307 3.84 -1.45 -11.61
N MET A 308 5.06 -1.68 -11.10
CA MET A 308 6.28 -1.02 -11.55
C MET A 308 7.51 -1.88 -11.25
N PRO A 309 8.63 -1.69 -11.98
CA PRO A 309 9.92 -2.29 -11.60
C PRO A 309 10.39 -1.62 -10.30
N GLY A 310 10.49 -2.39 -9.22
CA GLY A 310 10.95 -1.81 -7.97
C GLY A 310 10.42 -2.52 -6.73
N PRO A 311 10.62 -1.89 -5.57
CA PRO A 311 10.44 -2.52 -4.27
C PRO A 311 8.99 -2.56 -3.80
N THR A 312 8.82 -3.15 -2.62
CA THR A 312 7.58 -3.36 -1.89
C THR A 312 6.73 -2.09 -1.76
N TRP A 313 7.29 -1.00 -1.23
CA TRP A 313 6.52 0.18 -0.87
C TRP A 313 5.75 0.78 -2.04
N PRO A 314 6.38 1.23 -3.14
CA PRO A 314 5.64 1.79 -4.27
C PRO A 314 4.69 0.78 -4.92
N ASN A 315 5.04 -0.50 -4.99
CA ASN A 315 4.15 -1.51 -5.56
C ASN A 315 2.89 -1.74 -4.72
N ARG A 316 3.00 -1.77 -3.38
CA ARG A 316 1.82 -1.89 -2.50
C ARG A 316 0.89 -0.70 -2.60
N LEU A 317 1.41 0.51 -2.83
CA LEU A 317 0.60 1.71 -3.01
C LEU A 317 -0.38 1.60 -4.19
N PHE A 318 -0.04 0.86 -5.25
CA PHE A 318 -0.95 0.61 -6.37
C PHE A 318 -2.20 -0.20 -5.99
N TYR A 319 -2.12 -1.08 -4.99
CA TYR A 319 -3.31 -1.77 -4.47
C TYR A 319 -4.30 -0.79 -3.80
N HIS A 320 -3.79 0.32 -3.26
CA HIS A 320 -4.58 1.26 -2.48
C HIS A 320 -5.05 2.48 -3.26
N ALA A 321 -4.30 2.90 -4.28
CA ALA A 321 -4.54 4.16 -4.97
C ALA A 321 -4.34 4.10 -6.49
N ALA A 322 -4.03 2.93 -7.06
CA ALA A 322 -3.62 2.77 -8.46
C ALA A 322 -2.49 3.71 -8.88
N SER A 323 -1.64 4.08 -7.93
CA SER A 323 -0.49 5.00 -8.07
C SER A 323 0.50 4.77 -6.94
N ALA A 324 1.77 5.09 -7.18
CA ALA A 324 2.81 5.15 -6.15
C ALA A 324 3.06 6.58 -5.63
N ALA A 325 2.20 7.58 -5.94
CA ALA A 325 2.40 8.99 -5.61
C ALA A 325 3.76 9.55 -6.09
N GLY A 326 4.28 9.03 -7.20
CA GLY A 326 5.58 9.40 -7.76
C GLY A 326 6.79 8.70 -7.14
N MET A 327 6.59 7.83 -6.17
CA MET A 327 7.66 7.09 -5.50
C MET A 327 8.16 5.94 -6.39
N ASP A 328 9.44 5.93 -6.72
CA ASP A 328 10.06 4.91 -7.58
C ASP A 328 11.03 3.98 -6.84
N ASP A 329 11.31 4.27 -5.58
CA ASP A 329 12.20 3.46 -4.72
C ASP A 329 11.66 3.38 -3.29
N SER A 330 12.25 2.54 -2.43
CA SER A 330 11.89 2.52 -1.01
C SER A 330 12.26 3.84 -0.33
N PRO A 331 11.46 4.35 0.60
CA PRO A 331 11.80 5.55 1.36
C PRO A 331 13.13 5.40 2.12
N SER A 332 13.99 6.39 2.10
CA SER A 332 15.29 6.35 2.75
C SER A 332 15.47 7.41 3.84
N THR A 333 16.30 7.13 4.86
CA THR A 333 16.48 8.00 6.04
C THR A 333 17.04 9.40 5.76
N GLY A 334 17.41 9.70 4.54
CA GLY A 334 18.02 10.98 4.14
C GLY A 334 17.19 11.87 3.25
N ASP A 335 16.02 11.42 2.82
CA ASP A 335 15.19 12.12 1.84
C ASP A 335 13.85 12.62 2.37
N SER A 336 13.09 13.30 1.52
CA SER A 336 11.77 13.84 1.85
C SER A 336 10.69 12.76 1.96
N SER A 337 10.89 11.59 1.37
CA SER A 337 9.92 10.50 1.39
C SER A 337 9.62 10.01 2.81
N ILE A 338 10.60 10.02 3.71
CA ILE A 338 10.40 9.74 5.15
C ILE A 338 9.46 10.77 5.81
N ASP A 339 9.63 12.06 5.49
CA ASP A 339 8.77 13.11 6.03
C ASP A 339 7.34 12.98 5.50
N GLU A 340 7.18 12.56 4.26
CA GLU A 340 5.90 12.27 3.64
C GLU A 340 5.22 11.06 4.29
N LEU A 341 5.93 9.96 4.51
CA LEU A 341 5.41 8.80 5.24
C LEU A 341 4.93 9.18 6.65
N ILE A 342 5.72 9.97 7.38
CA ILE A 342 5.34 10.46 8.72
C ILE A 342 4.10 11.38 8.62
N GLY A 343 4.00 12.21 7.60
CA GLY A 343 2.85 13.08 7.32
C GLY A 343 1.61 12.32 6.83
N GLY A 344 1.82 11.21 6.17
CA GLY A 344 0.85 10.41 5.42
C GLY A 344 0.94 10.67 3.93
N ILE A 345 1.19 9.59 3.16
CA ILE A 345 1.28 9.65 1.71
C ILE A 345 -0.05 10.15 1.14
N LEU A 346 0.03 11.25 0.40
CA LEU A 346 -1.13 11.89 -0.19
C LEU A 346 -1.24 11.52 -1.68
N PHE A 347 -2.39 10.99 -2.07
CA PHE A 347 -2.69 10.70 -3.47
C PHE A 347 -3.60 11.77 -4.05
N GLN A 348 -3.35 12.21 -5.25
CA GLN A 348 -4.13 13.27 -5.92
C GLN A 348 -5.63 12.96 -5.94
N ASN A 349 -5.99 11.73 -6.20
CA ASN A 349 -7.39 11.32 -6.34
C ASN A 349 -7.91 10.43 -5.18
N GLY A 350 -7.17 10.31 -4.08
CA GLY A 350 -7.49 9.49 -2.94
C GLY A 350 -7.05 8.06 -3.06
N THR A 351 -7.48 7.35 -2.08
CA THR A 351 -7.29 5.92 -1.96
C THR A 351 -8.61 5.20 -2.18
N ILE A 352 -8.56 3.89 -2.34
CA ILE A 352 -9.77 3.06 -2.38
C ILE A 352 -10.62 3.25 -1.11
N TYR A 353 -10.00 3.48 0.05
CA TYR A 353 -10.69 3.73 1.32
C TYR A 353 -11.51 5.02 1.28
N ASP A 354 -10.97 6.09 0.69
CA ASP A 354 -11.71 7.35 0.49
C ASP A 354 -12.93 7.14 -0.43
N LEU A 355 -12.80 6.29 -1.47
CA LEU A 355 -13.91 5.97 -2.35
C LEU A 355 -15.00 5.18 -1.63
N LEU A 356 -14.60 4.15 -0.86
CA LEU A 356 -15.52 3.32 -0.09
C LEU A 356 -16.28 4.16 0.95
N ASP A 357 -15.58 5.02 1.69
CA ASP A 357 -16.21 5.96 2.64
C ASP A 357 -17.21 6.88 1.96
N SER A 358 -16.89 7.36 0.74
CA SER A 358 -17.78 8.27 0.01
C SER A 358 -19.14 7.65 -0.35
N GLU A 359 -19.18 6.32 -0.51
CA GLU A 359 -20.38 5.55 -0.85
C GLU A 359 -20.97 4.77 0.34
N ASN A 360 -20.42 4.99 1.56
CA ASN A 360 -20.77 4.28 2.79
C ASN A 360 -20.64 2.75 2.66
N ILE A 361 -19.61 2.30 1.97
CA ILE A 361 -19.22 0.89 1.88
C ILE A 361 -18.21 0.63 2.99
N ASP A 362 -18.51 -0.34 3.82
CA ASP A 362 -17.68 -0.67 4.97
C ASP A 362 -16.38 -1.34 4.56
N TRP A 363 -15.28 -0.98 5.24
CA TRP A 363 -13.96 -1.53 4.95
C TRP A 363 -13.18 -1.78 6.23
N ALA A 364 -12.25 -2.73 6.16
CA ALA A 364 -11.36 -3.05 7.26
C ALA A 364 -9.97 -3.44 6.76
N VAL A 365 -8.97 -3.25 7.61
CA VAL A 365 -7.61 -3.78 7.45
C VAL A 365 -7.38 -4.77 8.59
N TYR A 366 -7.15 -6.04 8.25
CA TYR A 366 -6.67 -7.05 9.20
C TYR A 366 -5.16 -7.19 9.06
N HIS A 367 -4.45 -7.15 10.16
CA HIS A 367 -3.00 -7.11 10.14
C HIS A 367 -2.37 -8.05 11.16
N GLY A 368 -1.27 -8.68 10.78
CA GLY A 368 -0.45 -9.49 11.67
C GLY A 368 0.58 -8.65 12.45
N ASP A 369 1.04 -7.55 11.84
CA ASP A 369 2.02 -6.65 12.44
C ASP A 369 1.35 -5.45 13.12
N ALA A 370 1.93 -4.95 14.19
CA ALA A 370 1.43 -3.77 14.92
C ALA A 370 1.53 -2.45 14.14
N PHE A 371 2.32 -2.42 13.06
CA PHE A 371 2.56 -1.26 12.22
C PHE A 371 2.35 -1.58 10.73
N PRO A 372 1.13 -1.93 10.31
CA PRO A 372 0.85 -2.24 8.91
C PRO A 372 1.15 -1.04 8.00
N GLN A 373 1.63 -1.32 6.78
CA GLN A 373 2.04 -0.29 5.81
C GLN A 373 0.89 0.65 5.43
N VAL A 374 -0.35 0.17 5.42
CA VAL A 374 -1.56 0.98 5.18
C VAL A 374 -1.63 2.20 6.10
N MET A 375 -1.06 2.13 7.31
CA MET A 375 -0.99 3.29 8.20
C MET A 375 -0.16 4.46 7.66
N ALA A 376 0.67 4.25 6.64
CA ALA A 376 1.42 5.31 5.98
C ALA A 376 0.56 6.20 5.06
N LEU A 377 -0.64 5.76 4.69
CA LEU A 377 -1.52 6.53 3.80
C LEU A 377 -2.10 7.75 4.51
N SER A 378 -2.35 8.82 3.77
CA SER A 378 -3.10 9.97 4.28
C SER A 378 -4.51 9.54 4.68
N GLY A 379 -5.08 10.14 5.73
CA GLY A 379 -6.39 9.76 6.27
C GLY A 379 -6.36 8.64 7.31
N MET A 380 -5.28 7.86 7.42
CA MET A 380 -5.13 6.83 8.44
C MET A 380 -4.72 7.46 9.79
N ASP A 381 -5.60 8.28 10.34
CA ASP A 381 -5.42 8.88 11.66
C ASP A 381 -5.83 7.92 12.79
N LEU A 382 -5.70 8.38 14.04
CA LEU A 382 -6.01 7.56 15.21
C LEU A 382 -7.47 7.11 15.25
N ALA A 383 -8.42 7.95 14.82
CA ALA A 383 -9.84 7.61 14.81
C ALA A 383 -10.11 6.52 13.77
N THR A 384 -9.62 6.70 12.55
CA THR A 384 -9.73 5.74 11.45
C THR A 384 -9.11 4.40 11.83
N THR A 385 -7.87 4.41 12.34
CA THR A 385 -7.18 3.16 12.71
C THR A 385 -7.82 2.46 13.91
N THR A 386 -8.52 3.17 14.80
CA THR A 386 -9.24 2.52 15.91
C THR A 386 -10.53 1.83 15.46
N THR A 387 -11.12 2.27 14.35
CA THR A 387 -12.42 1.75 13.88
C THR A 387 -12.31 0.74 12.75
N HIS A 388 -11.22 0.78 11.96
CA HIS A 388 -11.10 -0.01 10.74
C HIS A 388 -9.90 -0.97 10.74
N PHE A 389 -9.01 -0.90 11.74
CA PHE A 389 -7.86 -1.80 11.82
C PHE A 389 -8.10 -2.82 12.93
N HIS A 390 -7.96 -4.08 12.59
CA HIS A 390 -8.20 -5.23 13.46
C HIS A 390 -7.00 -6.18 13.44
N ASP A 391 -6.72 -6.81 14.56
CA ASP A 391 -5.74 -7.88 14.62
C ASP A 391 -6.23 -9.10 13.83
N MET A 392 -5.31 -9.86 13.24
CA MET A 392 -5.66 -11.11 12.57
C MET A 392 -6.35 -12.13 13.49
N ASP A 393 -6.22 -11.97 14.80
CA ASP A 393 -6.89 -12.86 15.77
C ASP A 393 -8.42 -12.64 15.83
N ASP A 394 -8.90 -11.45 15.42
CA ASP A 394 -10.34 -11.16 15.35
C ASP A 394 -10.97 -11.63 14.02
N PHE A 395 -10.16 -11.98 13.00
CA PHE A 395 -10.62 -12.24 11.64
C PHE A 395 -11.61 -13.38 11.53
N GLU A 396 -11.35 -14.52 12.20
CA GLU A 396 -12.23 -15.68 12.18
C GLU A 396 -13.52 -15.44 12.97
N GLU A 397 -13.48 -14.66 14.05
CA GLU A 397 -14.66 -14.32 14.84
C GLU A 397 -15.60 -13.43 14.05
N ASP A 398 -15.08 -12.35 13.43
CA ASP A 398 -15.84 -11.41 12.60
C ASP A 398 -16.45 -12.09 11.36
N LEU A 399 -15.74 -13.05 10.76
CA LEU A 399 -16.27 -13.88 9.69
C LEU A 399 -17.38 -14.83 10.16
N ALA A 400 -17.22 -15.46 11.32
CA ALA A 400 -18.15 -16.47 11.83
C ALA A 400 -19.51 -15.88 12.19
N ASP A 401 -19.55 -14.68 12.73
CA ASP A 401 -20.80 -13.99 13.09
C ASP A 401 -21.35 -13.10 11.93
N GLY A 402 -20.59 -12.94 10.83
CA GLY A 402 -20.99 -12.21 9.64
C GLY A 402 -20.89 -10.70 9.79
N SER A 403 -20.12 -10.18 10.76
CA SER A 403 -19.86 -8.76 10.97
C SER A 403 -18.75 -8.20 10.09
N ILE A 404 -18.11 -9.06 9.27
CA ILE A 404 -16.98 -8.69 8.41
C ILE A 404 -17.35 -7.58 7.41
N ALA A 405 -16.44 -6.62 7.21
CA ALA A 405 -16.60 -5.51 6.27
C ALA A 405 -16.79 -5.97 4.81
N ASN A 406 -17.27 -5.05 3.95
CA ASN A 406 -17.42 -5.33 2.52
C ASN A 406 -16.08 -5.41 1.79
N TYR A 407 -15.13 -4.53 2.09
CA TYR A 407 -13.77 -4.58 1.58
C TYR A 407 -12.80 -4.86 2.73
N VAL A 408 -12.02 -5.90 2.59
CA VAL A 408 -11.05 -6.34 3.59
C VAL A 408 -9.67 -6.44 2.95
N PHE A 409 -8.74 -5.62 3.41
CA PHE A 409 -7.35 -5.75 3.07
C PHE A 409 -6.61 -6.49 4.20
N ILE A 410 -5.84 -7.51 3.85
CA ILE A 410 -5.14 -8.36 4.80
C ILE A 410 -3.64 -8.14 4.61
N GLU A 411 -3.01 -7.63 5.64
CA GLU A 411 -1.58 -7.34 5.68
C GLU A 411 -0.88 -8.35 6.60
N PRO A 412 0.17 -9.04 6.13
CA PRO A 412 0.84 -10.08 6.90
C PRO A 412 1.61 -9.51 8.09
N ASP A 413 2.10 -10.39 8.93
CA ASP A 413 3.14 -10.09 9.91
C ASP A 413 4.50 -10.08 9.21
N TYR A 414 5.21 -8.97 9.30
CA TYR A 414 6.55 -8.79 8.72
C TYR A 414 7.68 -9.33 9.61
N GLY A 415 7.32 -9.88 10.79
CA GLY A 415 8.26 -10.45 11.73
C GLY A 415 9.03 -9.39 12.50
N ASP A 416 10.33 -9.59 12.67
CA ASP A 416 11.19 -8.74 13.48
C ASP A 416 11.93 -7.64 12.68
N ASP A 417 11.37 -7.16 11.55
CA ASP A 417 12.05 -6.23 10.65
C ASP A 417 12.61 -4.99 11.36
N ILE A 418 11.78 -4.24 12.09
CA ILE A 418 12.22 -3.03 12.79
C ILE A 418 13.13 -3.36 13.99
N THR A 419 12.92 -4.51 14.64
CA THR A 419 13.62 -4.88 15.87
C THR A 419 14.88 -5.70 15.63
N GLY A 420 14.93 -6.48 14.57
CA GLY A 420 16.00 -7.43 14.28
C GLY A 420 16.58 -7.30 12.87
N ASN A 421 15.87 -6.68 11.94
CA ASN A 421 16.23 -6.59 10.53
C ASN A 421 16.45 -7.97 9.89
N THR A 422 15.62 -8.94 10.22
CA THR A 422 15.78 -10.32 9.75
C THR A 422 14.52 -10.91 9.16
N TYR A 423 13.36 -10.26 9.25
CA TYR A 423 12.04 -10.76 8.85
C TYR A 423 11.66 -12.12 9.45
N LYS A 424 12.40 -12.57 10.45
CA LYS A 424 12.20 -13.90 11.02
C LYS A 424 10.88 -13.98 11.76
N CYS A 425 10.24 -15.13 11.60
CA CYS A 425 9.01 -15.46 12.28
C CYS A 425 7.81 -14.58 11.91
N GLY A 426 7.90 -13.87 10.80
CA GLY A 426 6.75 -13.28 10.13
C GLY A 426 5.98 -14.32 9.31
N ASN A 427 5.01 -13.85 8.55
CA ASN A 427 4.26 -14.67 7.61
C ASN A 427 4.02 -13.97 6.27
N SER A 428 4.83 -12.95 5.98
CA SER A 428 4.78 -12.18 4.73
C SER A 428 5.33 -12.94 3.53
N GLN A 429 6.14 -13.97 3.76
CA GLN A 429 6.95 -14.68 2.77
C GLN A 429 8.17 -13.89 2.25
N HIS A 430 8.59 -12.83 2.95
CA HIS A 430 9.84 -12.15 2.62
C HIS A 430 11.01 -13.15 2.47
N PRO A 431 12.00 -12.92 1.57
CA PRO A 431 13.09 -13.87 1.30
C PRO A 431 13.90 -14.33 2.52
N LEU A 432 13.97 -13.49 3.54
CA LEU A 432 14.66 -13.81 4.80
C LEU A 432 13.81 -14.65 5.76
N ASP A 433 12.49 -14.74 5.56
CA ASP A 433 11.60 -15.59 6.34
C ASP A 433 11.42 -16.98 5.69
N ASP A 434 10.78 -17.88 6.41
CA ASP A 434 10.42 -19.21 5.89
C ASP A 434 9.11 -19.14 5.12
N ILE A 435 9.13 -19.59 3.84
CA ILE A 435 7.96 -19.54 2.95
C ILE A 435 6.72 -20.23 3.53
N THR A 436 6.92 -21.21 4.42
CA THR A 436 5.83 -22.03 4.98
C THR A 436 4.95 -21.27 5.95
N HIS A 437 5.46 -20.18 6.57
CA HIS A 437 4.65 -19.34 7.44
C HIS A 437 3.56 -18.61 6.66
N GLY A 438 3.88 -18.04 5.49
CA GLY A 438 2.88 -17.43 4.63
C GLY A 438 1.94 -18.45 3.99
N GLU A 439 2.40 -19.69 3.72
CA GLU A 439 1.51 -20.79 3.32
C GLU A 439 0.44 -21.07 4.40
N ARG A 440 0.81 -21.02 5.68
CA ARG A 440 -0.15 -21.13 6.80
C ARG A 440 -1.12 -19.97 6.83
N LEU A 441 -0.64 -18.72 6.57
CA LEU A 441 -1.51 -17.55 6.49
C LEU A 441 -2.51 -17.68 5.33
N ILE A 442 -2.06 -18.07 4.13
CA ILE A 442 -2.94 -18.33 2.98
C ILE A 442 -4.02 -19.36 3.33
N LYS A 443 -3.62 -20.48 3.97
CA LYS A 443 -4.55 -21.53 4.41
C LYS A 443 -5.57 -20.97 5.41
N ARG A 444 -5.11 -20.25 6.43
CA ARG A 444 -5.95 -19.63 7.47
C ARG A 444 -7.00 -18.72 6.86
N VAL A 445 -6.57 -17.78 6.01
CA VAL A 445 -7.46 -16.80 5.37
C VAL A 445 -8.48 -17.50 4.46
N TYR A 446 -8.03 -18.38 3.57
CA TYR A 446 -8.95 -19.10 2.69
C TYR A 446 -9.96 -19.94 3.46
N GLU A 447 -9.53 -20.75 4.40
CA GLU A 447 -10.43 -21.64 5.17
C GLU A 447 -11.43 -20.85 6.01
N ALA A 448 -11.02 -19.72 6.60
CA ALA A 448 -11.91 -18.83 7.32
C ALA A 448 -12.99 -18.24 6.40
N VAL A 449 -12.61 -17.64 5.27
CA VAL A 449 -13.56 -17.08 4.29
C VAL A 449 -14.43 -18.19 3.70
N ARG A 450 -13.85 -19.33 3.32
CA ARG A 450 -14.56 -20.45 2.70
C ARG A 450 -15.63 -21.05 3.60
N ASN A 451 -15.38 -21.12 4.89
CA ASN A 451 -16.30 -21.74 5.86
C ASN A 451 -17.23 -20.73 6.53
N SER A 452 -17.13 -19.44 6.17
CA SER A 452 -17.98 -18.38 6.71
C SER A 452 -19.36 -18.31 6.04
N PRO A 453 -20.35 -17.68 6.68
CA PRO A 453 -21.67 -17.44 6.09
C PRO A 453 -21.61 -16.52 4.85
N VAL A 454 -20.56 -15.68 4.69
CA VAL A 454 -20.43 -14.73 3.58
C VAL A 454 -19.80 -15.35 2.31
N TRP A 455 -19.32 -16.59 2.35
CA TRP A 455 -18.62 -17.25 1.24
C TRP A 455 -19.33 -17.10 -0.12
N ASN A 456 -20.65 -17.30 -0.15
CA ASN A 456 -21.40 -17.24 -1.41
C ASN A 456 -21.50 -15.86 -2.04
N GLU A 457 -21.05 -14.83 -1.33
CA GLU A 457 -21.04 -13.44 -1.77
C GLU A 457 -19.62 -12.85 -1.77
N SER A 458 -18.59 -13.72 -1.78
CA SER A 458 -17.19 -13.36 -1.58
C SER A 458 -16.32 -13.54 -2.81
N LEU A 459 -15.33 -12.64 -2.93
CA LEU A 459 -14.18 -12.71 -3.82
C LEU A 459 -12.91 -12.57 -2.97
N LEU A 460 -12.04 -13.57 -2.97
CA LEU A 460 -10.72 -13.53 -2.32
C LEU A 460 -9.64 -13.46 -3.38
N ILE A 461 -8.79 -12.45 -3.28
CA ILE A 461 -7.62 -12.22 -4.13
C ILE A 461 -6.38 -12.43 -3.29
N ILE A 462 -5.51 -13.35 -3.70
CA ILE A 462 -4.22 -13.62 -3.08
C ILE A 462 -3.17 -13.23 -4.09
N GLY A 463 -2.35 -12.24 -3.77
CA GLY A 463 -1.31 -11.70 -4.65
C GLY A 463 -0.03 -11.41 -3.88
N TYR A 464 0.96 -10.93 -4.62
CA TYR A 464 2.26 -10.50 -4.10
C TYR A 464 2.55 -9.09 -4.59
N ASP A 465 3.36 -8.37 -3.84
CA ASP A 465 3.68 -6.98 -4.15
C ASP A 465 4.69 -6.83 -5.29
N GLU A 466 5.78 -7.60 -5.29
CA GLU A 466 6.80 -7.55 -6.32
C GLU A 466 7.63 -8.86 -6.37
N GLY A 467 8.60 -8.94 -7.29
CA GLY A 467 9.29 -10.20 -7.58
C GLY A 467 10.42 -10.58 -6.62
N GLY A 468 10.79 -9.74 -5.65
CA GLY A 468 11.82 -10.01 -4.63
C GLY A 468 13.22 -10.24 -5.21
N GLY A 469 13.51 -9.73 -6.40
CA GLY A 469 14.76 -10.01 -7.10
C GLY A 469 14.86 -11.43 -7.66
N PHE A 470 13.84 -12.28 -7.51
CA PHE A 470 13.80 -13.65 -8.04
C PHE A 470 13.51 -13.68 -9.53
N PHE A 471 14.12 -14.65 -10.19
CA PHE A 471 14.00 -14.83 -11.63
C PHE A 471 12.54 -15.07 -12.05
N ASP A 472 12.13 -14.41 -13.12
CA ASP A 472 10.95 -14.73 -13.92
C ASP A 472 11.31 -14.67 -15.40
N HIS A 473 10.79 -15.60 -16.21
CA HIS A 473 11.11 -15.65 -17.63
C HIS A 473 10.24 -14.69 -18.45
N ALA A 474 9.05 -14.33 -17.97
CA ALA A 474 8.14 -13.46 -18.69
C ALA A 474 8.64 -12.01 -18.67
N HIS A 475 8.69 -11.40 -19.84
CA HIS A 475 9.13 -10.00 -19.94
C HIS A 475 7.99 -9.08 -19.49
N PRO A 476 8.24 -8.16 -18.55
CA PRO A 476 7.28 -7.14 -18.16
C PRO A 476 6.82 -6.30 -19.36
N LEU A 477 5.53 -5.97 -19.35
CA LEU A 477 4.89 -5.23 -20.43
C LEU A 477 4.87 -3.72 -20.15
N THR A 478 4.74 -2.92 -21.20
CA THR A 478 4.45 -1.50 -21.06
C THR A 478 2.98 -1.29 -20.66
N THR A 479 2.72 -0.18 -19.95
CA THR A 479 1.40 0.20 -19.47
C THR A 479 1.21 1.71 -19.56
N VAL A 480 0.09 2.23 -19.04
CA VAL A 480 -0.15 3.67 -18.95
C VAL A 480 0.34 4.20 -17.60
N ALA A 481 0.87 5.42 -17.57
CA ALA A 481 1.16 6.09 -16.32
C ALA A 481 -0.13 6.35 -15.51
N PRO A 482 -0.09 6.48 -14.18
CA PRO A 482 -1.27 6.81 -13.38
C PRO A 482 -1.97 8.13 -13.78
N GLY A 483 -1.23 9.07 -14.39
CA GLY A 483 -1.78 10.35 -14.81
C GLY A 483 -2.09 11.31 -13.66
N ASP A 484 -1.66 10.97 -12.46
CA ASP A 484 -1.65 11.82 -11.29
C ASP A 484 -0.34 12.61 -11.18
N TRP A 485 -0.23 13.42 -10.12
CA TRP A 485 1.02 14.13 -9.90
C TRP A 485 2.16 13.16 -9.62
N ILE A 486 3.18 13.23 -10.44
CA ILE A 486 4.53 12.87 -10.03
C ILE A 486 5.02 14.06 -9.22
N THR A 487 4.66 14.10 -7.96
CA THR A 487 4.54 15.36 -7.23
C THR A 487 5.84 15.87 -6.69
N ASP A 488 6.76 15.01 -6.32
CA ASP A 488 8.03 15.47 -5.79
C ASP A 488 9.19 14.80 -6.55
N PRO A 489 10.02 15.58 -7.24
CA PRO A 489 11.29 15.07 -7.79
C PRO A 489 12.15 14.39 -6.72
N ALA A 490 11.90 14.67 -5.43
CA ALA A 490 12.56 14.00 -4.32
C ALA A 490 12.12 12.55 -4.11
N ASN A 491 10.95 12.15 -4.57
CA ASN A 491 10.44 10.77 -4.46
C ASN A 491 10.66 9.94 -5.72
N ASN A 492 10.94 10.59 -6.85
CA ASN A 492 11.28 9.96 -8.12
C ASN A 492 12.78 10.11 -8.37
N HIS A 493 13.57 9.22 -7.79
CA HIS A 493 15.02 9.28 -7.82
C HIS A 493 15.63 8.94 -9.18
N HIS A 494 14.89 8.16 -9.98
CA HIS A 494 15.35 7.62 -11.26
C HIS A 494 14.66 8.23 -12.47
N ASN A 495 13.84 9.28 -12.30
CA ASN A 495 12.98 9.86 -13.34
C ASN A 495 12.10 8.82 -14.04
N PHE A 496 11.59 7.87 -13.28
CA PHE A 496 10.71 6.85 -13.79
C PHE A 496 9.37 7.45 -14.22
N ASP A 497 8.88 7.07 -15.40
CA ASP A 497 7.65 7.62 -15.98
C ASP A 497 6.40 6.77 -15.71
N PHE A 498 6.56 5.68 -14.95
CA PHE A 498 5.50 4.73 -14.59
C PHE A 498 4.77 4.09 -15.78
N THR A 499 5.42 4.00 -16.94
CA THR A 499 4.86 3.37 -18.14
C THR A 499 5.31 1.93 -18.35
N GLN A 500 6.05 1.35 -17.41
CA GLN A 500 6.59 0.00 -17.44
C GLN A 500 6.13 -0.79 -16.22
N LEU A 501 5.56 -1.98 -16.43
CA LEU A 501 5.29 -2.94 -15.36
C LEU A 501 6.60 -3.58 -14.85
N GLY A 502 6.57 -4.10 -13.64
CA GLY A 502 7.70 -4.83 -13.06
C GLY A 502 7.61 -6.35 -13.28
N VAL A 503 8.33 -7.11 -12.48
CA VAL A 503 8.42 -8.57 -12.58
C VAL A 503 7.06 -9.22 -12.34
N ARG A 504 6.77 -10.30 -13.04
CA ARG A 504 5.55 -11.09 -12.88
C ARG A 504 5.50 -11.74 -11.50
N VAL A 505 4.35 -11.67 -10.85
CA VAL A 505 4.10 -12.16 -9.48
C VAL A 505 2.99 -13.20 -9.45
N PRO A 506 2.96 -14.11 -8.45
CA PRO A 506 1.87 -15.05 -8.29
C PRO A 506 0.55 -14.34 -7.95
N ALA A 507 -0.55 -14.80 -8.57
CA ALA A 507 -1.88 -14.34 -8.21
C ALA A 507 -2.91 -15.46 -8.36
N VAL A 508 -3.72 -15.67 -7.32
CA VAL A 508 -4.81 -16.65 -7.29
C VAL A 508 -6.08 -15.95 -6.84
N VAL A 509 -7.15 -16.15 -7.61
CA VAL A 509 -8.45 -15.53 -7.36
C VAL A 509 -9.49 -16.60 -7.03
N CYS A 510 -10.02 -16.54 -5.81
CA CYS A 510 -10.93 -17.54 -5.25
C CYS A 510 -12.34 -16.96 -5.08
N SER A 511 -13.33 -17.64 -5.61
CA SER A 511 -14.75 -17.32 -5.41
C SER A 511 -15.61 -18.54 -5.74
N PRO A 512 -16.77 -18.73 -5.11
CA PRO A 512 -17.71 -19.78 -5.52
C PRO A 512 -18.33 -19.48 -6.92
N TRP A 513 -18.13 -18.31 -7.48
CA TRP A 513 -18.59 -17.91 -8.80
C TRP A 513 -17.58 -18.19 -9.93
N ILE A 514 -16.39 -18.71 -9.57
CA ILE A 514 -15.32 -19.07 -10.50
C ILE A 514 -15.37 -20.59 -10.75
N LYS A 515 -15.21 -21.01 -12.00
CA LYS A 515 -15.09 -22.41 -12.37
C LYS A 515 -13.83 -23.01 -11.76
N ARG A 516 -13.82 -24.33 -11.60
CA ARG A 516 -12.61 -25.06 -11.19
C ARG A 516 -11.56 -25.08 -12.30
N ASN A 517 -10.28 -25.04 -11.92
CA ASN A 517 -9.11 -25.15 -12.81
C ASN A 517 -9.11 -24.08 -13.92
N VAL A 518 -9.33 -22.83 -13.58
CA VAL A 518 -9.23 -21.73 -14.53
C VAL A 518 -7.80 -21.22 -14.60
N ILE A 519 -7.28 -21.02 -15.79
CA ILE A 519 -6.01 -20.35 -16.06
C ILE A 519 -6.32 -19.11 -16.86
N ASP A 520 -5.90 -17.97 -16.35
CA ASP A 520 -6.15 -16.69 -16.99
C ASP A 520 -4.86 -16.06 -17.48
N HIS A 521 -4.69 -16.04 -18.80
CA HIS A 521 -3.53 -15.50 -19.50
C HIS A 521 -3.65 -14.00 -19.80
N ARG A 522 -4.71 -13.32 -19.32
CA ARG A 522 -4.84 -11.87 -19.47
C ARG A 522 -3.86 -11.15 -18.56
N THR A 523 -3.37 -10.02 -19.04
CA THR A 523 -2.46 -9.18 -18.26
C THR A 523 -3.22 -8.48 -17.14
N TYR A 524 -2.72 -8.63 -15.92
CA TYR A 524 -3.16 -7.98 -14.71
C TYR A 524 -1.99 -7.28 -14.02
N GLU A 525 -2.31 -6.36 -13.15
CA GLU A 525 -1.39 -5.67 -12.24
C GLU A 525 -2.10 -5.30 -10.93
N HIS A 526 -1.42 -4.66 -9.99
CA HIS A 526 -2.03 -4.33 -8.70
C HIS A 526 -3.22 -3.37 -8.82
N ALA A 527 -3.18 -2.43 -9.77
CA ALA A 527 -4.32 -1.56 -10.09
C ALA A 527 -5.56 -2.32 -10.61
N SER A 528 -5.43 -3.60 -10.96
CA SER A 528 -6.56 -4.48 -11.28
C SER A 528 -7.46 -4.75 -10.05
N VAL A 529 -6.93 -4.63 -8.84
CA VAL A 529 -7.73 -4.77 -7.61
C VAL A 529 -8.67 -3.59 -7.42
N PRO A 530 -8.23 -2.32 -7.36
CA PRO A 530 -9.14 -1.20 -7.32
C PRO A 530 -10.08 -1.16 -8.55
N ALA A 531 -9.61 -1.43 -9.77
CA ALA A 531 -10.45 -1.51 -10.95
C ALA A 531 -11.59 -2.55 -10.80
N THR A 532 -11.34 -3.67 -10.12
CA THR A 532 -12.35 -4.69 -9.82
C THR A 532 -13.38 -4.21 -8.82
N VAL A 533 -12.92 -3.57 -7.73
CA VAL A 533 -13.79 -3.00 -6.69
C VAL A 533 -14.69 -1.92 -7.29
N GLU A 534 -14.10 -1.00 -8.04
CA GLU A 534 -14.80 0.09 -8.71
C GLU A 534 -15.87 -0.42 -9.66
N LYS A 535 -15.55 -1.43 -10.46
CA LYS A 535 -16.50 -2.04 -11.40
C LYS A 535 -17.62 -2.78 -10.70
N LEU A 536 -17.32 -3.58 -9.66
CA LEU A 536 -18.33 -4.34 -8.91
C LEU A 536 -19.31 -3.44 -8.17
N TRP A 537 -18.84 -2.33 -7.65
CA TRP A 537 -19.68 -1.45 -6.84
C TRP A 537 -20.04 -0.12 -7.51
N GLY A 538 -19.63 0.08 -8.78
CA GLY A 538 -20.00 1.25 -9.58
C GLY A 538 -19.29 2.52 -9.14
N LEU A 539 -18.08 2.39 -8.56
CA LEU A 539 -17.25 3.51 -8.11
C LEU A 539 -16.51 4.17 -9.28
N PRO A 540 -16.12 5.44 -9.17
CA PRO A 540 -15.29 6.08 -10.18
C PRO A 540 -13.85 5.58 -10.10
N HIS A 541 -13.15 5.59 -11.22
CA HIS A 541 -11.72 5.30 -11.26
C HIS A 541 -10.90 6.41 -10.59
N MET A 542 -9.81 6.05 -9.92
CA MET A 542 -8.90 6.99 -9.24
C MET A 542 -7.87 7.59 -10.19
N THR A 543 -7.37 6.81 -11.15
CA THR A 543 -6.26 7.19 -12.02
C THR A 543 -6.47 6.70 -13.45
N ASP A 544 -5.57 7.05 -14.35
CA ASP A 544 -5.56 6.46 -15.68
C ASP A 544 -5.13 4.97 -15.62
N ARG A 545 -4.40 4.56 -14.57
CA ARG A 545 -3.91 3.19 -14.43
C ARG A 545 -5.06 2.20 -14.17
N ASP A 546 -5.91 2.42 -13.19
CA ASP A 546 -7.07 1.57 -12.91
C ASP A 546 -8.15 1.66 -13.97
N THR A 547 -8.24 2.80 -14.68
CA THR A 547 -9.10 2.92 -15.88
C THR A 547 -8.69 1.93 -16.98
N HIS A 548 -7.40 1.62 -17.12
CA HIS A 548 -6.86 0.76 -18.18
C HIS A 548 -6.54 -0.65 -17.71
N ALA A 549 -6.36 -0.87 -16.41
CA ALA A 549 -6.11 -2.18 -15.84
C ALA A 549 -7.30 -3.13 -16.09
N ALA A 550 -6.99 -4.38 -16.38
CA ALA A 550 -8.02 -5.41 -16.52
C ALA A 550 -8.64 -5.70 -15.14
N ASP A 551 -9.96 -5.78 -15.06
CA ASP A 551 -10.67 -6.19 -13.86
C ASP A 551 -10.92 -7.71 -13.80
N LEU A 552 -11.17 -8.24 -12.63
CA LEU A 552 -11.36 -9.66 -12.36
C LEU A 552 -12.80 -10.15 -12.55
N THR A 553 -13.77 -9.27 -12.85
CA THR A 553 -15.20 -9.65 -12.92
C THR A 553 -15.49 -10.68 -13.99
N SER A 554 -14.68 -10.70 -15.04
CA SER A 554 -14.78 -11.67 -16.13
C SER A 554 -14.48 -13.12 -15.72
N LEU A 555 -13.88 -13.36 -14.56
CA LEU A 555 -13.67 -14.67 -13.95
C LEU A 555 -14.97 -15.25 -13.33
N LEU A 556 -15.93 -14.39 -12.95
CA LEU A 556 -17.18 -14.76 -12.27
C LEU A 556 -18.20 -15.33 -13.27
N THR A 557 -17.87 -16.46 -13.89
CA THR A 557 -18.60 -17.00 -15.06
C THR A 557 -19.77 -17.94 -14.69
N LEU A 558 -19.86 -18.40 -13.44
CA LEU A 558 -20.93 -19.28 -13.02
C LEU A 558 -22.25 -18.52 -12.80
N SER A 559 -23.37 -19.16 -13.12
CA SER A 559 -24.72 -18.63 -12.88
C SER A 559 -25.25 -18.88 -11.47
N SER A 560 -24.58 -19.75 -10.72
CA SER A 560 -24.85 -20.02 -9.30
C SER A 560 -23.54 -20.39 -8.60
N PRO A 561 -23.42 -20.14 -7.30
CA PRO A 561 -22.19 -20.46 -6.56
C PRO A 561 -21.96 -21.97 -6.56
N ARG A 562 -20.73 -22.40 -6.81
CA ARG A 562 -20.33 -23.80 -6.73
C ARG A 562 -20.24 -24.23 -5.27
N THR A 563 -20.56 -25.50 -5.00
CA THR A 563 -20.58 -26.07 -3.65
C THR A 563 -19.43 -27.05 -3.39
N ASP A 564 -18.64 -27.36 -4.41
CA ASP A 564 -17.55 -28.36 -4.37
C ASP A 564 -16.16 -27.76 -4.05
N ALA A 565 -16.08 -26.45 -3.80
CA ALA A 565 -14.85 -25.82 -3.34
C ALA A 565 -14.39 -26.44 -2.01
N PRO A 566 -13.09 -26.78 -1.87
CA PRO A 566 -12.60 -27.46 -0.67
C PRO A 566 -12.80 -26.61 0.59
N THR A 567 -13.26 -27.25 1.66
CA THR A 567 -13.41 -26.62 2.98
C THR A 567 -12.12 -26.66 3.80
N THR A 568 -11.16 -27.46 3.37
CA THR A 568 -9.85 -27.63 4.00
C THR A 568 -8.80 -27.79 2.90
N LEU A 569 -7.70 -27.09 3.03
CA LEU A 569 -6.53 -27.17 2.16
C LEU A 569 -5.48 -28.14 2.73
N PRO A 570 -4.51 -28.57 1.91
CA PRO A 570 -3.34 -29.27 2.44
C PRO A 570 -2.66 -28.49 3.56
N ASP A 571 -1.98 -29.17 4.46
CA ASP A 571 -1.16 -28.51 5.45
C ASP A 571 0.09 -27.91 4.78
N ALA A 572 0.51 -26.76 5.24
CA ALA A 572 1.78 -26.19 4.86
C ALA A 572 2.93 -27.12 5.29
N ALA A 573 4.03 -27.08 4.56
CA ALA A 573 5.23 -27.81 4.95
C ALA A 573 5.72 -27.39 6.33
N LYS A 574 6.54 -28.22 6.97
CA LYS A 574 7.18 -27.84 8.23
C LYS A 574 8.25 -26.77 7.96
N PRO A 575 8.33 -25.74 8.78
CA PRO A 575 9.38 -24.72 8.63
C PRO A 575 10.77 -25.36 8.86
N ASP A 576 11.77 -24.80 8.21
CA ASP A 576 13.17 -25.16 8.46
C ASP A 576 13.67 -24.60 9.81
N VAL A 577 13.04 -23.52 10.28
CA VAL A 577 13.30 -22.87 11.57
C VAL A 577 11.99 -22.71 12.34
N GLU A 578 11.90 -23.34 13.52
CA GLU A 578 10.75 -23.16 14.40
C GLU A 578 10.79 -21.77 15.07
N CYS A 579 9.66 -21.09 15.09
CA CYS A 579 9.50 -19.77 15.68
C CYS A 579 9.03 -19.86 17.14
N PRO A 580 9.53 -19.00 18.05
CA PRO A 580 8.95 -18.88 19.38
C PRO A 580 7.55 -18.30 19.28
N GLY A 581 6.50 -19.04 19.56
CA GLY A 581 5.12 -18.54 19.54
C GLY A 581 4.10 -19.47 18.88
N ASP A 582 4.52 -20.56 18.25
CA ASP A 582 3.62 -21.60 17.73
C ASP A 582 2.87 -22.38 18.85
N GLU A 583 3.08 -22.03 20.12
CA GLU A 583 2.34 -22.54 21.28
C GLU A 583 1.39 -21.44 21.82
N PRO A 584 0.16 -21.76 22.26
CA PRO A 584 -0.79 -20.76 22.79
C PRO A 584 -0.22 -20.04 24.02
N SER A 585 -0.08 -18.71 23.93
CA SER A 585 0.48 -17.89 25.02
C SER A 585 -0.44 -17.82 26.23
N ASP A 586 0.08 -18.12 27.41
CA ASP A 586 -0.60 -17.98 28.71
C ASP A 586 -0.56 -16.50 29.15
N ASP A 587 -1.71 -15.90 29.29
CA ASP A 587 -1.98 -14.44 29.43
C ASP A 587 -1.70 -13.91 30.83
N THR A 588 -0.43 -13.62 31.17
CA THR A 588 -0.05 -13.04 32.48
C THR A 588 0.54 -11.64 32.45
N THR A 589 0.77 -11.03 31.29
CA THR A 589 1.41 -9.71 31.15
C THR A 589 0.44 -8.52 31.26
N THR A 590 -0.84 -8.74 31.13
CA THR A 590 -1.89 -7.70 31.02
C THR A 590 -2.21 -6.95 32.32
N ALA A 591 -1.84 -7.47 33.49
CA ALA A 591 -2.27 -6.91 34.78
C ALA A 591 -1.48 -5.67 35.26
N LEU A 592 -0.26 -5.47 34.75
CA LEU A 592 0.66 -4.41 35.22
C LEU A 592 0.56 -3.08 34.45
N ALA A 593 -0.07 -3.08 33.26
CA ALA A 593 -0.12 -1.93 32.36
C ALA A 593 -1.15 -0.85 32.72
N ARG A 594 -2.09 -1.11 33.62
CA ARG A 594 -3.29 -0.27 33.86
C ARG A 594 -3.09 0.99 34.72
N GLN A 595 -1.87 1.36 35.13
CA GLN A 595 -1.69 2.35 36.20
C GLN A 595 -0.93 3.64 35.84
N ARG A 596 -0.54 3.91 34.60
CA ARG A 596 0.13 5.18 34.23
C ARG A 596 -0.53 5.84 33.01
N PRO A 597 -0.66 7.20 33.02
CA PRO A 597 -1.07 7.91 31.81
C PRO A 597 -0.05 7.77 30.69
N PRO A 598 -0.46 7.92 29.40
CA PRO A 598 0.47 7.85 28.27
C PRO A 598 1.62 8.85 28.48
N GLN A 599 2.84 8.40 28.34
CA GLN A 599 4.04 9.24 28.40
C GLN A 599 4.69 9.25 27.02
N ALA A 600 5.42 10.34 26.69
CA ALA A 600 6.20 10.42 25.46
C ALA A 600 7.20 9.28 25.40
N THR A 601 7.33 8.71 24.22
CA THR A 601 8.24 7.59 23.92
C THR A 601 9.67 8.07 23.67
N LEU A 602 10.06 9.19 24.29
CA LEU A 602 11.43 9.68 24.20
C LEU A 602 12.38 8.75 24.97
N LEU A 603 13.27 8.10 24.23
CA LEU A 603 14.32 7.28 24.81
C LEU A 603 15.44 8.16 25.37
N ASP A 604 15.91 7.84 26.56
CA ASP A 604 17.07 8.51 27.15
C ASP A 604 18.38 8.12 26.42
N PRO A 605 19.42 8.97 26.48
CA PRO A 605 20.68 8.71 25.76
C PRO A 605 21.39 7.42 26.15
N ALA A 606 21.21 6.93 27.39
CA ALA A 606 21.85 5.70 27.84
C ALA A 606 21.17 4.47 27.25
N THR A 607 19.82 4.49 27.15
CA THR A 607 19.04 3.46 26.49
C THR A 607 19.38 3.41 24.99
N LEU A 608 19.50 4.55 24.32
CA LEU A 608 19.91 4.61 22.91
C LEU A 608 21.33 4.07 22.69
N ALA A 609 22.30 4.47 23.55
CA ALA A 609 23.67 3.98 23.45
C ALA A 609 23.76 2.47 23.68
N LEU A 610 22.95 1.91 24.56
CA LEU A 610 22.87 0.47 24.78
C LEU A 610 22.24 -0.25 23.57
N ALA A 611 21.17 0.29 23.03
CA ALA A 611 20.48 -0.25 21.85
C ALA A 611 21.41 -0.25 20.63
N GLN A 612 22.15 0.84 20.39
CA GLN A 612 23.15 0.95 19.34
C GLN A 612 24.28 -0.08 19.50
N GLN A 613 24.69 -0.40 20.75
CA GLN A 613 25.69 -1.44 20.99
C GLN A 613 25.15 -2.85 20.70
N HIS A 614 23.86 -3.05 20.89
CA HIS A 614 23.20 -4.34 20.72
C HIS A 614 23.07 -4.74 19.26
N ASN A 615 22.68 -3.78 18.39
CA ASN A 615 22.63 -3.98 16.95
C ASN A 615 23.14 -2.73 16.22
N ARG A 616 24.34 -2.84 15.64
CA ARG A 616 25.03 -1.76 14.92
C ARG A 616 24.76 -1.74 13.41
N ALA A 617 23.93 -2.65 12.91
CA ALA A 617 23.57 -2.63 11.51
C ALA A 617 22.93 -1.28 11.15
N PRO A 618 23.27 -0.68 10.01
CA PRO A 618 22.60 0.53 9.53
C PRO A 618 21.12 0.23 9.25
N ILE A 619 20.28 1.24 9.36
CA ILE A 619 18.87 1.14 9.00
C ILE A 619 18.78 0.98 7.49
N SER A 620 18.16 -0.10 7.01
CA SER A 620 17.83 -0.28 5.58
C SER A 620 16.73 0.68 5.14
N SER A 621 16.54 0.86 3.84
CA SER A 621 15.44 1.68 3.31
C SER A 621 14.08 1.16 3.77
N THR A 622 13.84 -0.15 3.70
CA THR A 622 12.60 -0.76 4.18
C THR A 622 12.39 -0.55 5.68
N ALA A 623 13.41 -0.79 6.50
CA ALA A 623 13.32 -0.54 7.94
C ALA A 623 13.10 0.95 8.27
N ALA A 624 13.65 1.87 7.48
CA ALA A 624 13.40 3.30 7.60
C ALA A 624 11.94 3.66 7.30
N ALA A 625 11.35 3.02 6.31
CA ALA A 625 9.96 3.19 5.96
C ALA A 625 9.02 2.70 7.08
N PHE A 626 9.24 1.50 7.62
CA PHE A 626 8.50 1.02 8.80
C PHE A 626 8.71 1.90 10.03
N LEU A 627 9.94 2.35 10.30
CA LEU A 627 10.22 3.30 11.37
C LEU A 627 9.38 4.58 11.23
N SER A 628 9.14 5.03 10.01
CA SER A 628 8.32 6.23 9.75
C SER A 628 6.85 6.00 10.14
N VAL A 629 6.31 4.81 9.91
CA VAL A 629 4.97 4.41 10.38
C VAL A 629 4.92 4.41 11.91
N VAL A 630 5.93 3.84 12.55
CA VAL A 630 6.06 3.87 14.02
C VAL A 630 6.08 5.30 14.56
N VAL A 631 6.91 6.16 13.96
CA VAL A 631 7.01 7.59 14.34
C VAL A 631 5.68 8.30 14.15
N ARG A 632 5.01 8.06 13.01
CA ARG A 632 3.68 8.62 12.75
C ARG A 632 2.70 8.21 13.85
N ARG A 633 2.68 6.95 14.22
CA ARG A 633 1.80 6.44 15.28
C ARG A 633 2.10 7.07 16.64
N ASP A 634 3.38 7.16 17.01
CA ASP A 634 3.79 7.84 18.25
C ASP A 634 3.37 9.32 18.26
N LEU A 635 3.56 10.03 17.15
CA LEU A 635 3.13 11.43 17.03
C LEU A 635 1.61 11.63 17.14
N GLN A 636 0.81 10.66 16.71
CA GLN A 636 -0.64 10.68 16.87
C GLN A 636 -1.05 10.52 18.36
N LEU A 637 -0.38 9.62 19.08
CA LEU A 637 -0.63 9.34 20.50
C LEU A 637 -0.06 10.42 21.43
N ALA A 638 1.08 11.01 21.06
CA ALA A 638 1.84 11.90 21.93
C ALA A 638 1.16 13.25 22.16
N PRO A 639 1.33 13.84 23.36
CA PRO A 639 0.93 15.22 23.62
C PRO A 639 1.59 16.19 22.64
N PRO A 640 0.87 17.22 22.14
CA PRO A 640 1.39 18.14 21.14
C PRO A 640 2.74 18.80 21.50
N ALA A 641 2.99 19.06 22.79
CA ALA A 641 4.25 19.66 23.28
C ALA A 641 5.48 18.77 23.06
N GLU A 642 5.29 17.45 22.92
CA GLU A 642 6.36 16.45 22.86
C GLU A 642 6.64 15.98 21.44
N ARG A 643 5.68 16.17 20.51
CA ARG A 643 5.77 15.68 19.12
C ARG A 643 7.04 16.10 18.40
N ARG A 644 7.46 17.37 18.58
CA ARG A 644 8.69 17.86 17.94
C ARG A 644 9.96 17.17 18.49
N ALA A 645 9.98 16.83 19.77
CA ALA A 645 11.11 16.13 20.37
C ALA A 645 11.21 14.69 19.86
N ILE A 646 10.07 13.99 19.77
CA ILE A 646 9.95 12.64 19.19
C ILE A 646 10.46 12.64 17.76
N TYR A 647 9.93 13.51 16.90
CA TYR A 647 10.35 13.63 15.51
C TYR A 647 11.86 13.90 15.37
N ASN A 648 12.40 14.84 16.16
CA ASN A 648 13.82 15.16 16.12
C ASN A 648 14.70 14.03 16.66
N GLN A 649 14.20 13.19 17.56
CA GLN A 649 14.93 12.02 18.03
C GLN A 649 14.96 10.94 16.96
N ALA A 650 13.81 10.61 16.36
CA ALA A 650 13.67 9.58 15.34
C ALA A 650 14.57 9.86 14.11
N LYS A 651 14.64 11.09 13.66
CA LYS A 651 15.54 11.49 12.54
C LYS A 651 17.04 11.31 12.81
N ARG A 652 17.44 11.01 14.03
CA ARG A 652 18.85 10.80 14.42
C ARG A 652 19.21 9.34 14.59
N PHE A 653 18.25 8.43 14.45
CA PHE A 653 18.57 7.01 14.52
C PHE A 653 19.39 6.60 13.31
N GLU A 654 20.49 5.92 13.55
CA GLU A 654 21.43 5.46 12.53
C GLU A 654 21.50 3.92 12.47
N THR A 655 21.01 3.25 13.50
CA THR A 655 21.14 1.80 13.65
C THR A 655 19.79 1.13 13.89
N ILE A 656 19.69 -0.12 13.44
CA ILE A 656 18.55 -1.01 13.70
C ILE A 656 18.30 -1.16 15.21
N GLY A 657 19.36 -1.19 16.03
CA GLY A 657 19.21 -1.25 17.50
C GLY A 657 18.42 -0.07 18.07
N GLU A 658 18.71 1.15 17.61
CA GLU A 658 18.01 2.37 18.04
C GLU A 658 16.56 2.36 17.56
N ALA A 659 16.33 2.07 16.27
CA ALA A 659 14.99 1.99 15.68
C ALA A 659 14.12 0.94 16.38
N GLY A 660 14.66 -0.26 16.63
CA GLY A 660 13.96 -1.34 17.31
C GLY A 660 13.65 -1.04 18.78
N ALA A 661 14.57 -0.39 19.51
CA ALA A 661 14.30 0.03 20.87
C ALA A 661 13.17 1.07 20.95
N TYR A 662 13.13 1.99 19.97
CA TYR A 662 12.07 2.96 19.85
C TYR A 662 10.74 2.31 19.49
N ALA A 663 10.70 1.44 18.51
CA ALA A 663 9.47 0.72 18.10
C ALA A 663 8.86 -0.05 19.27
N ARG A 664 9.68 -0.80 20.06
CA ARG A 664 9.20 -1.50 21.26
C ARG A 664 8.62 -0.55 22.31
N ALA A 665 9.19 0.64 22.47
CA ALA A 665 8.67 1.63 23.40
C ALA A 665 7.30 2.18 22.93
N VAL A 666 7.14 2.44 21.63
CA VAL A 666 5.86 2.87 21.04
C VAL A 666 4.80 1.78 21.16
N LEU A 667 5.14 0.51 20.90
CA LEU A 667 4.24 -0.63 21.12
C LEU A 667 3.72 -0.70 22.56
N ALA A 668 4.60 -0.50 23.53
CA ALA A 668 4.19 -0.47 24.92
C ALA A 668 3.22 0.67 25.25
N GLU A 669 3.33 1.82 24.58
CA GLU A 669 2.37 2.93 24.73
C GLU A 669 1.05 2.66 24.02
N ILE A 670 1.06 2.05 22.83
CA ILE A 670 -0.15 1.62 22.12
C ILE A 670 -0.94 0.65 22.99
N ALA A 671 -0.31 -0.40 23.49
CA ALA A 671 -0.94 -1.38 24.37
C ALA A 671 -1.56 -0.73 25.62
N ARG A 672 -0.87 0.26 26.21
CA ARG A 672 -1.42 1.02 27.34
C ARG A 672 -2.64 1.86 26.96
N ALA A 673 -2.61 2.51 25.78
CA ALA A 673 -3.73 3.33 25.30
C ALA A 673 -4.97 2.46 25.02
N GLN A 674 -4.80 1.31 24.39
CA GLN A 674 -5.88 0.35 24.14
C GLN A 674 -6.52 -0.15 25.43
N LEU A 675 -5.71 -0.51 26.44
CA LEU A 675 -6.22 -0.95 27.75
C LEU A 675 -7.01 0.12 28.51
N GLN A 676 -6.78 1.40 28.24
CA GLN A 676 -7.54 2.52 28.85
C GLN A 676 -8.91 2.73 28.20
N HIS A 677 -9.08 2.34 26.94
CA HIS A 677 -10.30 2.56 26.16
C HIS A 677 -11.20 1.31 26.10
N MET A 678 -10.71 0.13 26.54
CA MET A 678 -11.54 -1.06 26.62
C MET A 678 -12.64 -0.91 27.69
N PRO A 679 -13.91 -1.12 27.36
CA PRO A 679 -14.97 -1.21 28.37
C PRO A 679 -14.65 -2.37 29.33
N ALA A 680 -14.80 -2.12 30.63
CA ALA A 680 -14.54 -3.14 31.64
C ALA A 680 -15.37 -4.40 31.32
N ARG A 681 -14.74 -5.53 30.99
CA ARG A 681 -15.45 -6.80 30.81
C ARG A 681 -16.32 -7.06 32.04
N PRO A 682 -17.62 -7.37 31.90
CA PRO A 682 -18.46 -7.75 33.03
C PRO A 682 -17.83 -9.00 33.67
N ARG A 683 -17.58 -8.93 34.98
CA ARG A 683 -17.13 -10.11 35.74
C ARG A 683 -18.15 -11.23 35.56
N PRO A 684 -17.74 -12.46 35.24
CA PRO A 684 -18.65 -13.58 35.25
C PRO A 684 -19.30 -13.68 36.65
N SER A 685 -20.61 -13.65 36.70
CA SER A 685 -21.36 -13.91 37.93
C SER A 685 -20.99 -15.30 38.45
N ARG A 686 -20.48 -15.36 39.68
CA ARG A 686 -20.23 -16.62 40.39
C ARG A 686 -21.52 -17.36 40.67
#